data_bc903c3bd84329f206c5d676f1d6f101
#
_entry.id   bc903c3bd84329f206c5d676f1d6f101
#
_cell.length_a   1.000
_cell.length_b   1.000
_cell.length_c   1.000
_cell.angle_alpha   90.00
_cell.angle_beta   90.00
_cell.angle_gamma   90.00
#
_symmetry.space_group_name_H-M   'P 1'
#
loop_
_entity.id
_entity.type
_entity.pdbx_description
1 polymer ?
#
loop_
_entity_poly.entity_id
_entity_poly.type
_entity_poly.pdbx_seq_one_letter_code
_entity_poly.pdbx_strand_id
1 'polypeptide(L)'
;MKNIKLQAFIPLFYLVWSDDLLTQKEFTTIQKFIDDLTWLSPEEKQQLLSRVDISNPPSRNELAQWKLDIEKSIQNKTDIKSIFDIAVALSEKDLDISTLQSSFIKLENDLGILGEEALQNFKTKASSFTANSQTNSDFDIQKITAILNGKEAAIINKVKSVISRPEFAYETSTDINVYRQTVYNWCKILAEENLGNMAYPKQYGGGENIADYFAIMETLSYHDLSLVIKFGVQFGLWGMSVQSLGTEKHYAKYLKDIGSLKIPGCFAMTETHHGSNVKGLETTATYNHSDRTFIIHTPSKNAQKEYIGNAAVHGQMATVFAKLVIDGHDYGVNAFVVPLRDTNGNTLNGVTIGDCGHKMGLNGVDNGTISFDNVIIPKENMLDRFASVNDKGEFESPIPSDNRRFFTMLGTLVGGRIGIPRSALSAAKSGLTIAIRYSDQRRQFGPEGGSEVPILNYRMHQRRLLPPLAKTYAVHFALQYLTNRFLNRTESEMQEIEALAAGMKSYSTWSTRDILQECREACGGKGYLSENRIDALKNDTEIYTTFEGDNTVLMQLVAKNRLSEFRKSFGEMGSLGIINYVYENAKTALAEKNPIATRRTDEEHLLDAEFHLQAFQHREKTILASAAKRIKKLVEGGLEAYDAFNVVQHQMIDVAQAYLERVVLEQFQLAMQTVEDQKSKEILIKLNQLYALSQLEKNKAWYLEDGYMEAVKTKAIRKIVNQLCWDIRPDAVSLVNAFDIPESCLAAPIAV
;
A
#
# COMPACT_ATOMS: atom_id res chain seq x y z
N MET A 1 15.24 28.94 -39.83
CA MET A 1 15.24 30.40 -39.60
C MET A 1 16.12 31.05 -40.68
N LYS A 2 15.59 32.03 -41.42
CA LYS A 2 16.40 32.77 -42.40
C LYS A 2 17.06 34.04 -41.81
N ASN A 3 16.76 34.38 -40.56
CA ASN A 3 17.30 35.56 -39.89
C ASN A 3 18.51 35.17 -39.02
N ILE A 4 19.69 35.64 -39.37
CA ILE A 4 20.98 35.36 -38.71
C ILE A 4 20.93 35.75 -37.22
N LYS A 5 20.20 36.82 -36.85
CA LYS A 5 20.06 37.27 -35.47
C LYS A 5 19.35 36.21 -34.60
N LEU A 6 18.33 35.53 -35.15
CA LEU A 6 17.57 34.51 -34.42
C LEU A 6 18.31 33.18 -34.32
N GLN A 7 19.25 32.91 -35.23
CA GLN A 7 20.10 31.73 -35.16
C GLN A 7 21.07 31.76 -33.98
N ALA A 8 21.47 32.94 -33.53
CA ALA A 8 22.35 33.10 -32.36
C ALA A 8 21.70 32.53 -31.04
N PHE A 9 20.38 32.36 -30.99
CA PHE A 9 19.68 31.82 -29.83
C PHE A 9 19.48 30.28 -29.87
N ILE A 10 19.82 29.63 -30.98
CA ILE A 10 19.69 28.17 -31.11
C ILE A 10 20.42 27.41 -29.99
N PRO A 11 21.67 27.79 -29.61
CA PRO A 11 22.34 27.13 -28.47
C PRO A 11 21.60 27.24 -27.15
N LEU A 12 21.01 28.42 -26.87
CA LEU A 12 20.18 28.63 -25.68
C LEU A 12 18.95 27.71 -25.68
N PHE A 13 18.23 27.66 -26.82
CA PHE A 13 17.05 26.78 -26.95
C PHE A 13 17.41 25.30 -26.83
N TYR A 14 18.53 24.88 -27.44
CA TYR A 14 19.01 23.51 -27.31
C TYR A 14 19.37 23.16 -25.88
N LEU A 15 20.05 24.04 -25.14
CA LEU A 15 20.41 23.85 -23.74
C LEU A 15 19.14 23.68 -22.85
N VAL A 16 18.20 24.58 -23.01
CA VAL A 16 16.96 24.63 -22.23
C VAL A 16 16.09 23.39 -22.46
N TRP A 17 16.06 22.87 -23.69
CA TRP A 17 15.29 21.68 -24.04
C TRP A 17 16.10 20.38 -24.03
N SER A 18 17.40 20.43 -23.72
CA SER A 18 18.27 19.25 -23.78
C SER A 18 17.97 18.18 -22.77
N ASP A 19 17.27 18.52 -21.70
CA ASP A 19 16.78 17.60 -20.67
C ASP A 19 15.29 17.26 -20.78
N ASP A 20 14.67 17.66 -21.90
CA ASP A 20 13.27 17.40 -22.25
C ASP A 20 12.23 18.10 -21.31
N LEU A 21 12.64 19.06 -20.48
CA LEU A 21 11.73 19.80 -19.59
C LEU A 21 12.11 21.29 -19.50
N LEU A 22 11.16 22.16 -19.78
CA LEU A 22 11.22 23.60 -19.49
C LEU A 22 10.24 23.91 -18.35
N THR A 23 10.76 24.33 -17.21
CA THR A 23 9.93 24.75 -16.08
C THR A 23 9.35 26.14 -16.29
N GLN A 24 8.24 26.47 -15.60
CA GLN A 24 7.64 27.82 -15.65
C GLN A 24 8.63 28.89 -15.20
N LYS A 25 9.48 28.59 -14.23
CA LYS A 25 10.51 29.47 -13.71
C LYS A 25 11.58 29.75 -14.77
N GLU A 26 12.07 28.73 -15.47
CA GLU A 26 13.01 28.85 -16.57
C GLU A 26 12.41 29.65 -17.71
N PHE A 27 11.17 29.37 -18.09
CA PHE A 27 10.45 30.13 -19.11
C PHE A 27 10.36 31.63 -18.77
N THR A 28 9.93 31.96 -17.55
CA THR A 28 9.81 33.35 -17.09
C THR A 28 11.15 34.06 -17.10
N THR A 29 12.23 33.36 -16.73
CA THR A 29 13.61 33.92 -16.78
C THR A 29 14.08 34.17 -18.20
N ILE A 30 13.83 33.24 -19.12
CA ILE A 30 14.17 33.38 -20.55
C ILE A 30 13.32 34.47 -21.20
N GLN A 31 12.04 34.54 -20.86
CA GLN A 31 11.14 35.58 -21.35
C GLN A 31 11.65 36.97 -20.93
N LYS A 32 11.98 37.14 -19.65
CA LYS A 32 12.55 38.39 -19.15
C LYS A 32 13.89 38.73 -19.84
N PHE A 33 14.76 37.74 -20.05
CA PHE A 33 16.01 37.92 -20.76
C PHE A 33 15.79 38.38 -22.21
N ILE A 34 14.83 37.77 -22.94
CA ILE A 34 14.49 38.16 -24.32
C ILE A 34 13.84 39.57 -24.34
N ASP A 35 12.99 39.87 -23.38
CA ASP A 35 12.32 41.17 -23.26
C ASP A 35 13.32 42.31 -23.00
N ASP A 36 14.37 42.06 -22.22
CA ASP A 36 15.43 43.01 -21.91
C ASP A 36 16.35 43.31 -23.12
N LEU A 37 16.28 42.54 -24.22
CA LEU A 37 17.08 42.76 -25.43
C LEU A 37 16.49 43.90 -26.28
N THR A 38 17.06 45.08 -26.17
CA THR A 38 16.58 46.30 -26.83
C THR A 38 16.78 46.34 -28.34
N TRP A 39 17.65 45.48 -28.87
CA TRP A 39 18.01 45.41 -30.30
C TRP A 39 17.12 44.47 -31.12
N LEU A 40 16.19 43.73 -30.47
CA LEU A 40 15.21 42.89 -31.13
C LEU A 40 13.88 43.63 -31.32
N SER A 41 13.24 43.44 -32.48
CA SER A 41 11.87 43.93 -32.69
C SER A 41 10.84 43.11 -31.91
N PRO A 42 9.63 43.64 -31.63
CA PRO A 42 8.56 42.88 -30.98
C PRO A 42 8.23 41.57 -31.69
N GLU A 43 8.25 41.56 -33.03
CA GLU A 43 7.98 40.35 -33.84
C GLU A 43 9.11 39.31 -33.68
N GLU A 44 10.38 39.75 -33.61
CA GLU A 44 11.54 38.90 -33.39
C GLU A 44 11.49 38.28 -31.98
N LYS A 45 11.13 39.06 -30.96
CA LYS A 45 10.93 38.56 -29.58
C LYS A 45 9.82 37.50 -29.51
N GLN A 46 8.71 37.74 -30.15
CA GLN A 46 7.58 36.76 -30.20
C GLN A 46 8.01 35.48 -30.94
N GLN A 47 8.80 35.57 -32.02
CA GLN A 47 9.34 34.40 -32.71
C GLN A 47 10.32 33.60 -31.85
N LEU A 48 11.12 34.23 -31.00
CA LEU A 48 12.01 33.53 -30.05
C LEU A 48 11.22 32.85 -28.96
N LEU A 49 10.26 33.55 -28.36
CA LEU A 49 9.39 32.99 -27.30
C LEU A 49 8.56 31.79 -27.78
N SER A 50 8.15 31.78 -29.07
CA SER A 50 7.47 30.64 -29.66
C SER A 50 8.33 29.35 -29.70
N ARG A 51 9.66 29.46 -29.56
CA ARG A 51 10.59 28.33 -29.53
C ARG A 51 10.82 27.75 -28.14
N VAL A 52 10.40 28.48 -27.12
CA VAL A 52 10.41 28.09 -25.72
C VAL A 52 8.99 27.96 -25.17
N ASP A 53 8.03 27.65 -26.04
CA ASP A 53 6.64 27.41 -25.63
C ASP A 53 6.54 26.10 -24.87
N ILE A 54 6.24 26.21 -23.57
CA ILE A 54 6.14 25.07 -22.63
C ILE A 54 5.04 24.11 -23.06
N SER A 55 3.99 24.61 -23.70
CA SER A 55 2.86 23.81 -24.16
C SER A 55 3.16 23.04 -25.47
N ASN A 56 4.22 23.42 -26.19
CA ASN A 56 4.58 22.81 -27.45
C ASN A 56 6.09 22.54 -27.55
N PRO A 57 6.64 21.56 -26.83
CA PRO A 57 8.06 21.23 -26.81
C PRO A 57 8.56 20.82 -28.22
N PRO A 58 9.84 21.09 -28.55
CA PRO A 58 10.42 20.77 -29.85
C PRO A 58 10.43 19.24 -30.07
N SER A 59 10.22 18.84 -31.32
CA SER A 59 10.32 17.43 -31.70
C SER A 59 11.79 16.97 -31.68
N ARG A 60 12.01 15.63 -31.62
CA ARG A 60 13.37 15.05 -31.69
C ARG A 60 14.12 15.49 -32.97
N ASN A 61 13.39 15.62 -34.08
CA ASN A 61 13.99 16.09 -35.34
C ASN A 61 14.42 17.53 -35.27
N GLU A 62 13.67 18.39 -34.61
CA GLU A 62 14.05 19.80 -34.40
C GLU A 62 15.25 19.91 -33.47
N LEU A 63 15.29 19.16 -32.37
CA LEU A 63 16.46 19.12 -31.48
C LEU A 63 17.70 18.61 -32.22
N ALA A 64 17.58 17.57 -33.03
CA ALA A 64 18.68 17.06 -33.85
C ALA A 64 19.16 18.09 -34.88
N GLN A 65 18.21 18.84 -35.49
CA GLN A 65 18.56 19.91 -36.41
C GLN A 65 19.27 21.06 -35.69
N TRP A 66 18.81 21.48 -34.51
CA TRP A 66 19.47 22.49 -33.70
C TRP A 66 20.90 22.08 -33.33
N LYS A 67 21.11 20.82 -32.96
CA LYS A 67 22.45 20.28 -32.72
C LYS A 67 23.37 20.44 -33.95
N LEU A 68 22.89 20.00 -35.11
CA LEU A 68 23.65 20.17 -36.37
C LEU A 68 23.94 21.64 -36.72
N ASP A 69 23.00 22.54 -36.43
CA ASP A 69 23.17 23.97 -36.68
C ASP A 69 24.20 24.58 -35.72
N ILE A 70 24.25 24.12 -34.45
CA ILE A 70 25.28 24.49 -33.47
C ILE A 70 26.65 23.97 -33.92
N GLU A 71 26.76 22.70 -34.29
CA GLU A 71 28.01 22.09 -34.79
C GLU A 71 28.58 22.86 -35.98
N LYS A 72 27.73 23.33 -36.89
CA LYS A 72 28.15 24.14 -38.04
C LYS A 72 28.54 25.58 -37.71
N SER A 73 28.01 26.14 -36.62
CA SER A 73 28.25 27.54 -36.23
C SER A 73 29.52 27.72 -35.39
N ILE A 74 29.98 26.64 -34.73
CA ILE A 74 31.19 26.68 -33.90
C ILE A 74 32.44 26.61 -34.77
N GLN A 75 33.17 27.72 -34.84
CA GLN A 75 34.41 27.78 -35.59
C GLN A 75 35.68 27.81 -34.73
N ASN A 76 35.53 28.12 -33.42
CA ASN A 76 36.67 28.19 -32.48
C ASN A 76 36.23 28.10 -31.00
N LYS A 77 37.23 27.98 -30.08
CA LYS A 77 36.99 27.90 -28.62
C LYS A 77 36.31 29.13 -28.01
N THR A 78 36.37 30.29 -28.65
CA THR A 78 35.79 31.54 -28.17
C THR A 78 34.26 31.51 -28.33
N ASP A 79 33.75 30.88 -29.38
CA ASP A 79 32.31 30.75 -29.63
C ASP A 79 31.65 29.86 -28.55
N ILE A 80 32.36 28.84 -28.12
CA ILE A 80 31.92 27.94 -27.00
C ILE A 80 31.87 28.70 -25.70
N LYS A 81 32.89 29.53 -25.42
CA LYS A 81 32.92 30.34 -24.19
C LYS A 81 31.77 31.34 -24.14
N SER A 82 31.37 31.91 -25.26
CA SER A 82 30.23 32.83 -25.32
C SER A 82 28.89 32.13 -25.03
N ILE A 83 28.69 30.90 -25.50
CA ILE A 83 27.53 30.09 -25.18
C ILE A 83 27.50 29.74 -23.69
N PHE A 84 28.66 29.42 -23.12
CA PHE A 84 28.84 29.14 -21.69
C PHE A 84 28.53 30.36 -20.82
N ASP A 85 29.07 31.54 -21.19
CA ASP A 85 28.85 32.80 -20.45
C ASP A 85 27.36 33.18 -20.43
N ILE A 86 26.60 32.89 -21.48
CA ILE A 86 25.13 33.07 -21.53
C ILE A 86 24.45 32.08 -20.59
N ALA A 87 24.84 30.82 -20.59
CA ALA A 87 24.28 29.80 -19.70
C ALA A 87 24.54 30.09 -18.21
N VAL A 88 25.76 30.58 -17.88
CA VAL A 88 26.13 31.01 -16.52
C VAL A 88 25.35 32.27 -16.11
N ALA A 89 25.20 33.27 -16.99
CA ALA A 89 24.42 34.48 -16.70
C ALA A 89 22.92 34.16 -16.44
N LEU A 90 22.37 33.13 -17.08
CA LEU A 90 21.03 32.65 -16.82
C LEU A 90 20.95 31.88 -15.49
N SER A 91 22.00 31.12 -15.13
CA SER A 91 22.06 30.39 -13.87
C SER A 91 22.18 31.30 -12.63
N GLU A 92 22.82 32.45 -12.75
CA GLU A 92 22.97 33.46 -11.68
C GLU A 92 21.63 34.13 -11.31
N LYS A 93 20.59 33.97 -12.13
CA LYS A 93 19.26 34.56 -11.97
C LYS A 93 18.20 33.54 -11.53
N ASP A 94 18.53 32.55 -10.68
CA ASP A 94 17.57 31.59 -10.10
C ASP A 94 17.23 30.31 -10.93
N LEU A 95 18.00 29.95 -11.95
CA LEU A 95 17.84 28.66 -12.62
C LEU A 95 18.54 27.52 -11.83
N ASP A 96 17.98 26.31 -11.90
CA ASP A 96 18.59 25.13 -11.24
C ASP A 96 19.94 24.79 -11.89
N ILE A 97 21.02 25.09 -11.16
CA ILE A 97 22.40 24.90 -11.58
C ILE A 97 22.68 23.43 -11.96
N SER A 98 22.05 22.48 -11.29
CA SER A 98 22.28 21.03 -11.53
C SER A 98 21.75 20.60 -12.90
N THR A 99 20.67 21.19 -13.34
CA THR A 99 20.00 20.93 -14.62
C THR A 99 20.80 21.53 -15.79
N LEU A 100 21.20 22.79 -15.65
CA LEU A 100 22.05 23.45 -16.65
C LEU A 100 23.42 22.76 -16.77
N GLN A 101 23.97 22.27 -15.66
CA GLN A 101 25.22 21.53 -15.64
C GLN A 101 25.12 20.20 -16.42
N SER A 102 24.04 19.43 -16.19
CA SER A 102 23.83 18.17 -16.92
C SER A 102 23.59 18.40 -18.42
N SER A 103 22.86 19.45 -18.77
CA SER A 103 22.59 19.84 -20.14
C SER A 103 23.87 20.34 -20.86
N PHE A 104 24.72 21.05 -20.11
CA PHE A 104 25.98 21.54 -20.62
C PHE A 104 27.01 20.41 -20.84
N ILE A 105 27.14 19.49 -19.87
CA ILE A 105 27.98 18.28 -20.00
C ILE A 105 27.52 17.43 -21.19
N LYS A 106 26.21 17.33 -21.40
CA LYS A 106 25.65 16.63 -22.56
C LYS A 106 26.00 17.33 -23.86
N LEU A 107 25.91 18.67 -23.93
CA LEU A 107 26.29 19.44 -25.10
C LEU A 107 27.80 19.32 -25.39
N GLU A 108 28.66 19.39 -24.36
CA GLU A 108 30.12 19.18 -24.51
C GLU A 108 30.44 17.76 -25.00
N ASN A 109 29.82 16.74 -24.46
CA ASN A 109 29.99 15.35 -24.90
C ASN A 109 29.47 15.15 -26.32
N ASP A 110 28.33 15.75 -26.66
CA ASP A 110 27.71 15.67 -27.97
C ASP A 110 28.51 16.40 -29.06
N LEU A 111 29.26 17.47 -28.69
CA LEU A 111 30.13 18.25 -29.59
C LEU A 111 31.58 17.74 -29.61
N GLY A 112 31.92 16.75 -28.76
CA GLY A 112 33.28 16.18 -28.70
C GLY A 112 34.35 17.13 -28.15
N ILE A 113 33.97 18.07 -27.27
CA ILE A 113 34.87 19.12 -26.75
C ILE A 113 34.98 18.91 -25.22
N LEU A 114 36.19 18.66 -24.74
CA LEU A 114 36.51 18.56 -23.31
C LEU A 114 37.02 19.92 -22.78
N GLY A 115 36.24 20.53 -21.90
CA GLY A 115 36.60 21.77 -21.22
C GLY A 115 36.88 21.57 -19.75
N GLU A 116 38.09 21.14 -19.35
CA GLU A 116 38.46 20.93 -17.94
C GLU A 116 38.36 22.21 -17.09
N GLU A 117 38.60 23.39 -17.63
CA GLU A 117 38.49 24.68 -16.90
C GLU A 117 37.05 25.08 -16.59
N ALA A 118 36.10 24.76 -17.45
CA ALA A 118 34.67 25.04 -17.22
C ALA A 118 34.11 24.18 -16.08
N LEU A 119 34.54 22.92 -15.99
CA LEU A 119 34.17 21.98 -14.95
C LEU A 119 34.67 22.42 -13.56
N GLN A 120 35.84 23.01 -13.48
CA GLN A 120 36.47 23.50 -12.23
C GLN A 120 35.72 24.74 -11.67
N ASN A 121 35.32 25.67 -12.51
CA ASN A 121 34.59 26.88 -12.10
C ASN A 121 33.17 26.55 -11.65
N PHE A 122 32.51 25.54 -12.23
CA PHE A 122 31.22 25.05 -11.79
C PHE A 122 31.30 24.34 -10.43
N LYS A 123 32.32 23.51 -10.20
CA LYS A 123 32.53 22.80 -8.92
C LYS A 123 32.71 23.78 -7.74
N THR A 124 33.35 24.91 -7.96
CA THR A 124 33.64 25.91 -6.91
C THR A 124 32.36 26.66 -6.48
N LYS A 125 31.43 26.93 -7.41
CA LYS A 125 30.14 27.61 -7.10
C LYS A 125 29.07 26.65 -6.54
N ALA A 126 29.03 25.39 -6.98
CA ALA A 126 28.07 24.39 -6.48
C ALA A 126 28.31 24.04 -4.98
N SER A 127 29.54 24.19 -4.47
CA SER A 127 29.86 23.91 -3.06
C SER A 127 29.26 24.91 -2.06
N SER A 128 28.82 26.09 -2.50
CA SER A 128 28.17 27.08 -1.63
C SER A 128 26.69 26.80 -1.33
N PHE A 129 26.04 25.87 -2.05
CA PHE A 129 24.62 25.54 -1.90
C PHE A 129 24.35 24.32 -1.00
N THR A 130 25.37 23.61 -0.52
CA THR A 130 25.22 22.40 0.33
C THR A 130 25.01 22.68 1.83
N ALA A 131 24.89 23.94 2.25
CA ALA A 131 24.88 24.32 3.67
C ALA A 131 23.52 24.84 4.16
N ASN A 132 22.43 24.10 3.93
CA ASN A 132 21.20 24.35 4.71
C ASN A 132 20.57 23.01 5.13
N SER A 133 21.19 22.39 6.13
CA SER A 133 20.58 21.30 6.90
C SER A 133 20.12 21.83 8.26
N GLN A 134 19.12 22.71 8.28
CA GLN A 134 18.31 22.94 9.47
C GLN A 134 16.94 22.34 9.23
N THR A 135 16.64 21.29 9.98
CA THR A 135 15.33 20.65 10.11
C THR A 135 14.36 21.59 10.83
N ASN A 136 13.89 22.61 10.16
CA ASN A 136 12.74 23.40 10.61
C ASN A 136 11.64 23.18 9.59
N SER A 137 10.82 22.15 9.82
CA SER A 137 9.59 22.01 9.05
C SER A 137 8.68 23.21 9.32
N ASP A 138 8.12 23.76 8.26
CA ASP A 138 7.21 24.89 8.33
C ASP A 138 5.82 24.52 8.87
N PHE A 139 5.52 23.22 9.00
CA PHE A 139 4.24 22.71 9.50
C PHE A 139 4.34 22.17 10.93
N ASP A 140 3.21 22.17 11.62
CA ASP A 140 3.07 21.59 12.98
C ASP A 140 2.89 20.06 12.90
N ILE A 141 3.86 19.31 13.43
CA ILE A 141 3.86 17.86 13.48
C ILE A 141 2.59 17.32 14.17
N GLN A 142 2.16 17.96 15.26
CA GLN A 142 0.98 17.52 16.02
C GLN A 142 -0.32 17.66 15.21
N LYS A 143 -0.40 18.62 14.30
CA LYS A 143 -1.54 18.75 13.40
C LYS A 143 -1.57 17.60 12.37
N ILE A 144 -0.43 17.21 11.81
CA ILE A 144 -0.36 16.03 10.93
C ILE A 144 -0.72 14.77 11.72
N THR A 145 -0.19 14.60 12.94
CA THR A 145 -0.55 13.48 13.83
C THR A 145 -2.06 13.43 14.07
N ALA A 146 -2.69 14.57 14.36
CA ALA A 146 -4.14 14.65 14.57
C ALA A 146 -4.93 14.24 13.31
N ILE A 147 -4.48 14.65 12.10
CA ILE A 147 -5.08 14.26 10.83
C ILE A 147 -4.98 12.73 10.64
N LEU A 148 -3.82 12.13 10.93
CA LEU A 148 -3.60 10.70 10.80
C LEU A 148 -4.41 9.89 11.82
N ASN A 149 -4.49 10.34 13.08
CA ASN A 149 -5.22 9.64 14.13
C ASN A 149 -6.76 9.75 13.97
N GLY A 150 -7.24 10.83 13.35
CA GLY A 150 -8.65 11.03 13.07
C GLY A 150 -9.54 10.94 14.32
N LYS A 151 -10.69 10.27 14.17
CA LYS A 151 -11.69 10.11 15.25
C LYS A 151 -11.25 9.12 16.33
N GLU A 152 -10.31 8.25 16.02
CA GLU A 152 -9.82 7.19 16.90
C GLU A 152 -8.66 7.65 17.79
N ALA A 153 -8.31 8.94 17.80
CA ALA A 153 -7.19 9.50 18.57
C ALA A 153 -7.19 9.13 20.07
N ALA A 154 -8.36 9.08 20.70
CA ALA A 154 -8.49 8.74 22.13
C ALA A 154 -8.06 7.29 22.43
N ILE A 155 -8.51 6.34 21.64
CA ILE A 155 -8.13 4.92 21.82
C ILE A 155 -6.69 4.67 21.41
N ILE A 156 -6.20 5.34 20.35
CA ILE A 156 -4.80 5.27 19.92
C ILE A 156 -3.87 5.73 21.07
N ASN A 157 -4.17 6.86 21.70
CA ASN A 157 -3.38 7.38 22.81
C ASN A 157 -3.44 6.47 24.04
N LYS A 158 -4.61 5.88 24.34
CA LYS A 158 -4.73 4.86 25.38
C LYS A 158 -3.82 3.66 25.11
N VAL A 159 -3.88 3.10 23.91
CA VAL A 159 -3.04 1.94 23.55
C VAL A 159 -1.55 2.30 23.63
N LYS A 160 -1.14 3.45 23.08
CA LYS A 160 0.25 3.93 23.19
C LYS A 160 0.72 4.02 24.63
N SER A 161 -0.12 4.53 25.54
CA SER A 161 0.22 4.62 26.95
C SER A 161 0.39 3.23 27.61
N VAL A 162 -0.39 2.25 27.20
CA VAL A 162 -0.29 0.86 27.71
C VAL A 162 0.97 0.18 27.21
N ILE A 163 1.22 0.21 25.88
CA ILE A 163 2.38 -0.47 25.27
C ILE A 163 3.72 0.26 25.55
N SER A 164 3.69 1.44 26.16
CA SER A 164 4.89 2.14 26.61
C SER A 164 5.28 1.81 28.04
N ARG A 165 4.53 0.97 28.76
CA ARG A 165 4.83 0.53 30.12
C ARG A 165 6.06 -0.40 30.14
N PRO A 166 6.80 -0.50 31.28
CA PRO A 166 7.96 -1.37 31.40
C PRO A 166 7.68 -2.86 31.09
N GLU A 167 6.45 -3.35 31.35
CA GLU A 167 6.00 -4.71 31.06
C GLU A 167 6.00 -5.05 29.56
N PHE A 168 5.96 -4.02 28.73
CA PHE A 168 6.06 -4.11 27.27
C PHE A 168 7.47 -3.82 26.74
N ALA A 169 8.53 -4.00 27.57
CA ALA A 169 9.88 -3.91 27.04
C ALA A 169 10.06 -4.89 25.86
N TYR A 170 10.67 -4.39 24.76
CA TYR A 170 10.80 -5.18 23.54
C TYR A 170 11.59 -6.47 23.79
N GLU A 171 11.00 -7.60 23.43
CA GLU A 171 11.57 -8.93 23.67
C GLU A 171 12.45 -9.37 22.50
N THR A 172 13.68 -9.73 22.78
CA THR A 172 14.67 -10.19 21.79
C THR A 172 15.10 -11.65 22.02
N SER A 173 14.37 -12.39 22.85
CA SER A 173 14.72 -13.80 23.15
C SER A 173 14.71 -14.66 21.89
N THR A 174 15.72 -15.49 21.74
CA THR A 174 15.82 -16.53 20.71
C THR A 174 15.07 -17.81 21.11
N ASP A 175 14.71 -17.95 22.40
CA ASP A 175 13.87 -19.07 22.88
C ASP A 175 12.42 -18.79 22.53
N ILE A 176 11.90 -19.59 21.62
CA ILE A 176 10.52 -19.49 21.12
C ILE A 176 9.48 -19.65 22.24
N ASN A 177 9.74 -20.46 23.27
CA ASN A 177 8.78 -20.70 24.36
C ASN A 177 8.73 -19.49 25.30
N VAL A 178 9.88 -18.89 25.60
CA VAL A 178 9.96 -17.64 26.37
C VAL A 178 9.21 -16.53 25.62
N TYR A 179 9.49 -16.36 24.33
CA TYR A 179 8.82 -15.33 23.53
C TYR A 179 7.32 -15.53 23.42
N ARG A 180 6.84 -16.76 23.18
CA ARG A 180 5.39 -17.08 23.16
C ARG A 180 4.72 -16.74 24.49
N GLN A 181 5.38 -17.04 25.62
CA GLN A 181 4.85 -16.72 26.94
C GLN A 181 4.80 -15.21 27.21
N THR A 182 5.85 -14.48 26.80
CA THR A 182 5.90 -13.01 26.87
C THR A 182 4.74 -12.38 26.10
N VAL A 183 4.54 -12.78 24.84
CA VAL A 183 3.42 -12.29 24.01
C VAL A 183 2.06 -12.64 24.62
N TYR A 184 1.91 -13.82 25.23
CA TYR A 184 0.69 -14.18 25.92
C TYR A 184 0.44 -13.32 27.17
N ASN A 185 1.48 -12.97 27.93
CA ASN A 185 1.39 -12.09 29.09
C ASN A 185 1.00 -10.66 28.65
N TRP A 186 1.55 -10.14 27.56
CA TRP A 186 1.10 -8.87 26.98
C TRP A 186 -0.38 -8.91 26.60
N CYS A 187 -0.87 -9.99 26.00
CA CYS A 187 -2.31 -10.16 25.71
C CYS A 187 -3.18 -10.13 26.97
N LYS A 188 -2.71 -10.69 28.11
CA LYS A 188 -3.42 -10.62 29.39
C LYS A 188 -3.57 -9.18 29.86
N ILE A 189 -2.49 -8.41 29.85
CA ILE A 189 -2.53 -6.98 30.22
C ILE A 189 -3.52 -6.22 29.34
N LEU A 190 -3.51 -6.47 28.01
CA LEU A 190 -4.47 -5.84 27.10
C LEU A 190 -5.92 -6.22 27.38
N ALA A 191 -6.17 -7.47 27.80
CA ALA A 191 -7.50 -7.92 28.22
C ALA A 191 -7.95 -7.25 29.51
N GLU A 192 -7.06 -7.11 30.50
CA GLU A 192 -7.31 -6.40 31.78
C GLU A 192 -7.62 -4.91 31.54
N GLU A 193 -7.01 -4.28 30.52
CA GLU A 193 -7.29 -2.93 30.07
C GLU A 193 -8.59 -2.80 29.25
N ASN A 194 -9.35 -3.88 29.07
CA ASN A 194 -10.56 -3.97 28.27
C ASN A 194 -10.35 -3.58 26.79
N LEU A 195 -9.19 -3.89 26.22
CA LEU A 195 -8.88 -3.62 24.82
C LEU A 195 -9.31 -4.79 23.91
N GLY A 196 -9.33 -6.03 24.42
CA GLY A 196 -9.68 -7.23 23.65
C GLY A 196 -11.17 -7.35 23.31
N ASN A 197 -12.04 -6.83 24.15
CA ASN A 197 -13.50 -6.94 24.01
C ASN A 197 -14.14 -5.74 23.27
N MET A 198 -13.35 -4.82 22.72
CA MET A 198 -13.82 -3.54 22.17
C MET A 198 -14.89 -3.69 21.09
N ALA A 199 -14.82 -4.73 20.26
CA ALA A 199 -15.79 -4.97 19.20
C ALA A 199 -17.06 -5.72 19.67
N TYR A 200 -17.09 -6.27 20.90
CA TYR A 200 -18.20 -7.07 21.36
C TYR A 200 -19.37 -6.23 21.89
N PRO A 201 -20.61 -6.76 21.92
CA PRO A 201 -21.76 -6.05 22.44
C PRO A 201 -21.59 -5.68 23.92
N LYS A 202 -22.07 -4.51 24.31
CA LYS A 202 -21.99 -3.97 25.69
C LYS A 202 -22.61 -4.90 26.74
N GLN A 203 -23.71 -5.56 26.42
CA GLN A 203 -24.38 -6.50 27.32
C GLN A 203 -23.51 -7.70 27.72
N TYR A 204 -22.45 -8.01 26.92
CA TYR A 204 -21.45 -9.05 27.22
C TYR A 204 -20.10 -8.45 27.65
N GLY A 205 -20.10 -7.22 28.12
CA GLY A 205 -18.92 -6.52 28.63
C GLY A 205 -18.00 -5.92 27.54
N GLY A 206 -18.49 -5.80 26.30
CA GLY A 206 -17.74 -5.21 25.19
C GLY A 206 -17.90 -3.69 25.08
N GLY A 207 -17.12 -3.10 24.15
CA GLY A 207 -17.18 -1.67 23.82
C GLY A 207 -18.20 -1.32 22.74
N GLU A 208 -18.66 -2.30 21.97
CA GLU A 208 -19.52 -2.13 20.78
C GLU A 208 -18.94 -1.17 19.73
N ASN A 209 -17.62 -1.12 19.65
CA ASN A 209 -16.89 -0.21 18.77
C ASN A 209 -15.80 -0.96 17.96
N ILE A 210 -16.14 -1.35 16.75
CA ILE A 210 -15.22 -2.05 15.86
C ILE A 210 -14.18 -1.11 15.23
N ALA A 211 -14.45 0.21 15.14
CA ALA A 211 -13.48 1.19 14.67
C ALA A 211 -12.30 1.27 15.63
N ASP A 212 -12.59 1.37 16.93
CA ASP A 212 -11.57 1.36 17.98
C ASP A 212 -10.79 0.03 17.98
N TYR A 213 -11.45 -1.10 17.72
CA TYR A 213 -10.76 -2.39 17.59
C TYR A 213 -9.72 -2.38 16.46
N PHE A 214 -10.05 -1.81 15.29
CA PHE A 214 -9.07 -1.69 14.20
C PHE A 214 -7.94 -0.71 14.53
N ALA A 215 -8.24 0.40 15.21
CA ALA A 215 -7.23 1.34 15.69
C ALA A 215 -6.30 0.73 16.75
N ILE A 216 -6.82 -0.15 17.62
CA ILE A 216 -6.02 -0.94 18.57
C ILE A 216 -5.04 -1.84 17.80
N MET A 217 -5.51 -2.61 16.81
CA MET A 217 -4.63 -3.48 16.01
C MET A 217 -3.53 -2.68 15.30
N GLU A 218 -3.87 -1.53 14.68
CA GLU A 218 -2.90 -0.64 14.04
C GLU A 218 -1.84 -0.17 15.03
N THR A 219 -2.25 0.26 16.22
CA THR A 219 -1.35 0.83 17.23
C THR A 219 -0.46 -0.22 17.89
N LEU A 220 -1.00 -1.40 18.21
CA LEU A 220 -0.22 -2.54 18.74
C LEU A 220 0.90 -2.96 17.79
N SER A 221 0.70 -2.77 16.47
CA SER A 221 1.68 -3.12 15.45
C SER A 221 2.96 -2.26 15.48
N TYR A 222 2.95 -1.12 16.18
CA TYR A 222 4.16 -0.37 16.45
C TYR A 222 5.08 -1.08 17.45
N HIS A 223 4.48 -1.84 18.36
CA HIS A 223 5.23 -2.55 19.36
C HIS A 223 5.76 -3.91 18.83
N ASP A 224 4.86 -4.88 18.58
CA ASP A 224 5.25 -6.26 18.22
C ASP A 224 4.19 -6.90 17.34
N LEU A 225 4.62 -7.49 16.21
CA LEU A 225 3.68 -8.07 15.23
C LEU A 225 3.17 -9.45 15.66
N SER A 226 3.93 -10.22 16.46
CA SER A 226 3.40 -11.45 17.06
C SER A 226 2.29 -11.14 18.07
N LEU A 227 2.43 -10.04 18.83
CA LEU A 227 1.40 -9.58 19.75
C LEU A 227 0.10 -9.23 19.02
N VAL A 228 0.17 -8.41 17.94
CA VAL A 228 -1.05 -8.02 17.22
C VAL A 228 -1.72 -9.22 16.55
N ILE A 229 -0.95 -10.20 16.03
CA ILE A 229 -1.54 -11.41 15.46
C ILE A 229 -2.14 -12.30 16.53
N LYS A 230 -1.49 -12.50 17.68
CA LYS A 230 -2.06 -13.25 18.79
C LYS A 230 -3.34 -12.59 19.33
N PHE A 231 -3.33 -11.27 19.47
CA PHE A 231 -4.50 -10.45 19.81
C PHE A 231 -5.63 -10.64 18.79
N GLY A 232 -5.30 -10.57 17.49
CA GLY A 232 -6.24 -10.77 16.39
C GLY A 232 -6.83 -12.19 16.35
N VAL A 233 -6.03 -13.22 16.63
CA VAL A 233 -6.52 -14.62 16.73
C VAL A 233 -7.51 -14.75 17.89
N GLN A 234 -7.15 -14.24 19.08
CA GLN A 234 -7.97 -14.38 20.28
C GLN A 234 -9.28 -13.58 20.20
N PHE A 235 -9.16 -12.28 19.99
CA PHE A 235 -10.29 -11.36 20.10
C PHE A 235 -11.00 -11.14 18.76
N GLY A 236 -10.25 -11.16 17.67
CA GLY A 236 -10.76 -10.99 16.31
C GLY A 236 -11.31 -12.27 15.71
N LEU A 237 -10.48 -13.30 15.50
CA LEU A 237 -10.92 -14.52 14.81
C LEU A 237 -11.78 -15.41 15.71
N TRP A 238 -11.26 -15.82 16.87
CA TRP A 238 -12.01 -16.66 17.81
C TRP A 238 -13.27 -15.95 18.31
N GLY A 239 -13.14 -14.78 18.93
CA GLY A 239 -14.29 -14.10 19.53
C GLY A 239 -15.30 -13.60 18.51
N MET A 240 -14.86 -12.97 17.41
CA MET A 240 -15.78 -12.47 16.39
C MET A 240 -16.41 -13.60 15.56
N SER A 241 -15.79 -14.79 15.45
CA SER A 241 -16.49 -15.94 14.85
C SER A 241 -17.67 -16.39 15.70
N VAL A 242 -17.51 -16.42 17.02
CA VAL A 242 -18.63 -16.70 17.95
C VAL A 242 -19.71 -15.63 17.81
N GLN A 243 -19.35 -14.34 17.77
CA GLN A 243 -20.30 -13.25 17.61
C GLN A 243 -21.00 -13.25 16.25
N SER A 244 -20.27 -13.52 15.16
CA SER A 244 -20.81 -13.38 13.80
C SER A 244 -21.55 -14.61 13.32
N LEU A 245 -21.15 -15.81 13.74
CA LEU A 245 -21.72 -17.08 13.30
C LEU A 245 -22.65 -17.71 14.34
N GLY A 246 -22.54 -17.32 15.61
CA GLY A 246 -23.39 -17.76 16.69
C GLY A 246 -24.64 -16.92 16.88
N THR A 247 -25.43 -17.30 17.90
CA THR A 247 -26.65 -16.62 18.37
C THR A 247 -26.52 -16.27 19.84
N GLU A 248 -27.54 -15.66 20.43
CA GLU A 248 -27.58 -15.17 21.81
C GLU A 248 -27.06 -16.17 22.85
N LYS A 249 -27.40 -17.45 22.71
CA LYS A 249 -26.92 -18.52 23.64
C LYS A 249 -25.39 -18.65 23.63
N HIS A 250 -24.75 -18.43 22.45
CA HIS A 250 -23.29 -18.48 22.31
C HIS A 250 -22.66 -17.24 22.91
N TYR A 251 -23.27 -16.04 22.67
CA TYR A 251 -22.76 -14.79 23.22
C TYR A 251 -22.74 -14.81 24.74
N ALA A 252 -23.87 -15.19 25.35
CA ALA A 252 -24.01 -15.31 26.81
C ALA A 252 -23.01 -16.30 27.43
N LYS A 253 -22.71 -17.39 26.68
CA LYS A 253 -21.85 -18.46 27.18
C LYS A 253 -20.34 -18.11 27.04
N TYR A 254 -19.93 -17.40 25.99
CA TYR A 254 -18.52 -17.33 25.61
C TYR A 254 -17.91 -15.91 25.58
N LEU A 255 -18.63 -14.86 25.11
CA LEU A 255 -17.99 -13.58 24.75
C LEU A 255 -17.31 -12.91 25.94
N LYS A 256 -17.88 -12.93 27.12
CA LYS A 256 -17.29 -12.33 28.32
C LYS A 256 -15.94 -12.97 28.68
N ASP A 257 -15.87 -14.30 28.66
CA ASP A 257 -14.68 -15.05 29.03
C ASP A 257 -13.62 -15.04 27.91
N ILE A 258 -14.04 -14.92 26.64
CA ILE A 258 -13.15 -14.65 25.53
C ILE A 258 -12.50 -13.26 25.67
N GLY A 259 -13.30 -12.22 25.90
CA GLY A 259 -12.84 -10.83 26.03
C GLY A 259 -11.91 -10.59 27.21
N SER A 260 -12.06 -11.34 28.31
CA SER A 260 -11.18 -11.33 29.47
C SER A 260 -10.00 -12.31 29.40
N LEU A 261 -9.80 -13.00 28.26
CA LEU A 261 -8.78 -14.04 28.04
C LEU A 261 -8.85 -15.21 29.06
N LYS A 262 -10.00 -15.43 29.72
CA LYS A 262 -10.20 -16.63 30.54
C LYS A 262 -10.29 -17.90 29.71
N ILE A 263 -10.80 -17.77 28.47
CA ILE A 263 -10.86 -18.85 27.49
C ILE A 263 -9.99 -18.48 26.29
N PRO A 264 -8.69 -18.81 26.32
CA PRO A 264 -7.85 -18.70 25.12
C PRO A 264 -8.37 -19.62 24.02
N GLY A 265 -8.47 -19.13 22.80
CA GLY A 265 -9.05 -19.92 21.72
C GLY A 265 -8.39 -19.74 20.37
N CYS A 266 -8.84 -20.59 19.46
CA CYS A 266 -8.32 -20.76 18.12
C CYS A 266 -9.41 -20.55 17.08
N PHE A 267 -8.97 -20.31 15.84
CA PHE A 267 -9.81 -20.31 14.63
C PHE A 267 -9.28 -21.38 13.67
N ALA A 268 -9.93 -22.55 13.65
CA ALA A 268 -9.45 -23.75 12.98
C ALA A 268 -10.21 -24.00 11.66
N MET A 269 -9.86 -23.22 10.62
CA MET A 269 -10.44 -23.38 9.27
C MET A 269 -9.48 -24.13 8.33
N THR A 270 -8.28 -23.62 8.12
CA THR A 270 -7.29 -24.13 7.16
C THR A 270 -6.90 -25.57 7.44
N GLU A 271 -6.85 -26.38 6.40
CA GLU A 271 -6.32 -27.75 6.43
C GLU A 271 -5.04 -27.85 5.61
N THR A 272 -4.22 -28.86 5.84
CA THR A 272 -2.96 -29.10 5.13
C THR A 272 -3.14 -29.01 3.60
N HIS A 273 -4.22 -29.59 3.04
CA HIS A 273 -4.51 -29.56 1.60
C HIS A 273 -5.49 -28.45 1.16
N HIS A 274 -6.09 -27.72 2.08
CA HIS A 274 -7.10 -26.72 1.78
C HIS A 274 -6.77 -25.36 2.44
N GLY A 275 -5.79 -24.62 1.85
CA GLY A 275 -5.42 -23.27 2.25
C GLY A 275 -6.33 -22.22 1.61
N SER A 276 -6.30 -22.07 0.29
CA SER A 276 -7.14 -21.13 -0.47
C SER A 276 -8.54 -21.67 -0.75
N ASN A 277 -8.68 -22.95 -1.07
CA ASN A 277 -9.97 -23.60 -1.29
C ASN A 277 -10.57 -24.15 0.01
N VAL A 278 -10.86 -23.26 0.96
CA VAL A 278 -11.44 -23.63 2.27
C VAL A 278 -12.85 -24.21 2.18
N LYS A 279 -13.54 -24.09 1.04
CA LYS A 279 -14.80 -24.77 0.78
C LYS A 279 -14.61 -26.29 0.62
N GLY A 280 -13.45 -26.70 0.14
CA GLY A 280 -13.10 -28.10 -0.12
C GLY A 280 -12.64 -28.87 1.12
N LEU A 281 -12.57 -28.25 2.30
CA LEU A 281 -12.10 -28.89 3.54
C LEU A 281 -12.78 -30.24 3.78
N GLU A 282 -12.07 -31.16 4.46
CA GLU A 282 -12.49 -32.56 4.58
C GLU A 282 -12.89 -32.95 6.01
N THR A 283 -12.50 -32.18 7.05
CA THR A 283 -12.97 -32.41 8.42
C THR A 283 -14.49 -32.48 8.44
N THR A 284 -15.06 -33.47 9.14
CA THR A 284 -16.51 -33.69 9.24
C THR A 284 -17.05 -33.42 10.65
N ALA A 285 -18.32 -33.05 10.71
CA ALA A 285 -19.15 -32.99 11.93
C ALA A 285 -20.40 -33.80 11.66
N THR A 286 -20.42 -35.07 12.11
CA THR A 286 -21.53 -35.98 11.88
C THR A 286 -22.51 -35.89 13.05
N TYR A 287 -23.79 -35.63 12.75
CA TYR A 287 -24.85 -35.56 13.75
C TYR A 287 -25.27 -36.96 14.24
N ASN A 288 -25.32 -37.12 15.56
CA ASN A 288 -25.82 -38.34 16.21
C ASN A 288 -27.19 -38.07 16.81
N HIS A 289 -28.23 -38.70 16.24
CA HIS A 289 -29.63 -38.55 16.69
C HIS A 289 -29.89 -39.07 18.10
N SER A 290 -29.21 -40.16 18.50
CA SER A 290 -29.47 -40.81 19.81
C SER A 290 -29.11 -39.91 20.99
N ASP A 291 -27.98 -39.21 20.89
CA ASP A 291 -27.43 -38.41 21.98
C ASP A 291 -27.56 -36.91 21.72
N ARG A 292 -28.08 -36.50 20.56
CA ARG A 292 -28.15 -35.11 20.08
C ARG A 292 -26.79 -34.38 20.15
N THR A 293 -25.75 -35.03 19.61
CA THR A 293 -24.37 -34.56 19.59
C THR A 293 -23.83 -34.50 18.17
N PHE A 294 -22.69 -33.83 18.02
CA PHE A 294 -21.87 -33.94 16.80
C PHE A 294 -20.60 -34.72 17.10
N ILE A 295 -20.16 -35.52 16.13
CA ILE A 295 -18.89 -36.23 16.14
C ILE A 295 -17.96 -35.50 15.16
N ILE A 296 -16.94 -34.84 15.69
CA ILE A 296 -15.92 -34.17 14.89
C ILE A 296 -14.82 -35.15 14.55
N HIS A 297 -14.49 -35.27 13.25
CA HIS A 297 -13.51 -36.26 12.78
C HIS A 297 -12.62 -35.68 11.65
N THR A 298 -11.32 -35.93 11.75
CA THR A 298 -10.32 -35.62 10.73
C THR A 298 -10.02 -36.90 9.95
N PRO A 299 -10.54 -37.05 8.72
CA PRO A 299 -10.53 -38.35 8.02
C PRO A 299 -9.15 -38.77 7.49
N SER A 300 -8.23 -37.83 7.36
CA SER A 300 -6.89 -38.08 6.84
C SER A 300 -5.89 -37.07 7.35
N LYS A 301 -4.59 -37.32 7.17
CA LYS A 301 -3.53 -36.33 7.45
C LYS A 301 -3.69 -35.05 6.63
N ASN A 302 -4.25 -35.13 5.45
CA ASN A 302 -4.49 -33.98 4.56
C ASN A 302 -5.57 -33.02 5.09
N ALA A 303 -6.51 -33.57 5.89
CA ALA A 303 -7.58 -32.85 6.53
C ALA A 303 -7.18 -32.27 7.91
N GLN A 304 -5.94 -32.54 8.36
CA GLN A 304 -5.43 -31.96 9.60
C GLN A 304 -5.51 -30.43 9.53
N LYS A 305 -6.05 -29.80 10.55
CA LYS A 305 -6.01 -28.34 10.70
C LYS A 305 -4.57 -27.91 10.91
N GLU A 306 -4.11 -26.90 10.13
CA GLU A 306 -2.72 -26.50 10.11
C GLU A 306 -2.56 -24.98 10.16
N TYR A 307 -1.42 -24.51 10.69
CA TYR A 307 -1.12 -23.10 10.93
C TYR A 307 -2.02 -22.40 11.95
N ILE A 308 -2.72 -23.14 12.81
CA ILE A 308 -3.74 -22.61 13.71
C ILE A 308 -3.09 -21.82 14.87
N GLY A 309 -3.33 -20.51 14.88
CA GLY A 309 -2.86 -19.62 15.96
C GLY A 309 -3.45 -20.03 17.31
N ASN A 310 -2.67 -19.91 18.38
CA ASN A 310 -2.94 -20.33 19.75
C ASN A 310 -3.04 -21.87 19.97
N ALA A 311 -2.96 -22.70 18.92
CA ALA A 311 -3.20 -24.12 19.05
C ALA A 311 -2.09 -24.88 19.76
N ALA A 312 -0.81 -24.52 19.49
CA ALA A 312 0.31 -25.32 20.01
C ALA A 312 0.39 -25.31 21.55
N VAL A 313 0.12 -24.18 22.21
CA VAL A 313 0.32 -24.01 23.65
C VAL A 313 -0.93 -23.57 24.39
N HIS A 314 -1.52 -22.41 24.02
CA HIS A 314 -2.44 -21.68 24.90
C HIS A 314 -3.94 -21.96 24.66
N GLY A 315 -4.33 -22.36 23.44
CA GLY A 315 -5.74 -22.51 23.07
C GLY A 315 -6.46 -23.62 23.82
N GLN A 316 -7.54 -23.30 24.52
CA GLN A 316 -8.41 -24.22 25.21
C GLN A 316 -9.62 -24.64 24.38
N MET A 317 -10.07 -23.79 23.47
CA MET A 317 -11.20 -24.01 22.57
C MET A 317 -10.87 -23.58 21.16
N ALA A 318 -11.65 -24.05 20.18
CA ALA A 318 -11.56 -23.60 18.80
C ALA A 318 -12.93 -23.42 18.16
N THR A 319 -13.07 -22.38 17.29
CA THR A 319 -14.05 -22.43 16.22
C THR A 319 -13.50 -23.32 15.13
N VAL A 320 -14.08 -24.52 14.96
CA VAL A 320 -13.69 -25.52 13.96
C VAL A 320 -14.67 -25.46 12.79
N PHE A 321 -14.15 -25.31 11.59
CA PHE A 321 -14.94 -25.44 10.36
C PHE A 321 -14.89 -26.88 9.86
N ALA A 322 -16.09 -27.47 9.68
CA ALA A 322 -16.26 -28.87 9.28
C ALA A 322 -17.48 -29.02 8.38
N LYS A 323 -17.49 -30.05 7.53
CA LYS A 323 -18.67 -30.45 6.76
C LYS A 323 -19.70 -31.06 7.70
N LEU A 324 -20.90 -30.48 7.70
CA LEU A 324 -22.02 -31.04 8.46
C LEU A 324 -22.62 -32.24 7.73
N VAL A 325 -22.61 -33.40 8.38
CA VAL A 325 -23.19 -34.64 7.85
C VAL A 325 -24.35 -35.09 8.74
N ILE A 326 -25.54 -35.28 8.15
CA ILE A 326 -26.73 -35.82 8.81
C ILE A 326 -27.28 -36.94 7.96
N ASP A 327 -27.44 -38.13 8.50
CA ASP A 327 -27.94 -39.33 7.81
C ASP A 327 -27.18 -39.64 6.49
N GLY A 328 -25.87 -39.39 6.50
CA GLY A 328 -25.00 -39.59 5.34
C GLY A 328 -25.05 -38.47 4.28
N HIS A 329 -25.89 -37.44 4.44
CA HIS A 329 -25.96 -36.31 3.53
C HIS A 329 -25.05 -35.15 4.00
N ASP A 330 -24.24 -34.61 3.07
CA ASP A 330 -23.34 -33.47 3.28
C ASP A 330 -24.09 -32.14 3.05
N TYR A 331 -24.24 -31.32 4.11
CA TYR A 331 -24.85 -29.99 4.09
C TYR A 331 -23.83 -28.86 4.00
N GLY A 332 -22.60 -29.15 3.58
CA GLY A 332 -21.52 -28.18 3.39
C GLY A 332 -20.85 -27.76 4.70
N VAL A 333 -19.96 -26.79 4.57
CA VAL A 333 -19.12 -26.33 5.68
C VAL A 333 -19.96 -25.48 6.66
N ASN A 334 -19.86 -25.83 7.94
CA ASN A 334 -20.45 -25.12 9.08
C ASN A 334 -19.40 -24.92 10.17
N ALA A 335 -19.69 -24.14 11.21
CA ALA A 335 -18.76 -23.78 12.27
C ALA A 335 -19.22 -24.33 13.64
N PHE A 336 -18.27 -24.87 14.40
CA PHE A 336 -18.54 -25.53 15.69
C PHE A 336 -17.52 -25.05 16.73
N VAL A 337 -18.00 -24.85 17.97
CA VAL A 337 -17.13 -24.61 19.13
C VAL A 337 -16.68 -25.95 19.69
N VAL A 338 -15.40 -26.27 19.58
CA VAL A 338 -14.81 -27.54 20.01
C VAL A 338 -13.81 -27.30 21.14
N PRO A 339 -14.01 -27.92 22.34
CA PRO A 339 -13.01 -27.92 23.40
C PRO A 339 -11.74 -28.68 22.95
N LEU A 340 -10.56 -28.12 23.25
CA LEU A 340 -9.28 -28.72 22.90
C LEU A 340 -8.49 -29.21 24.11
N ARG A 341 -8.55 -28.45 25.22
CA ARG A 341 -7.80 -28.73 26.46
C ARG A 341 -8.70 -28.57 27.70
N ASP A 342 -8.34 -29.27 28.73
CA ASP A 342 -8.91 -29.08 30.07
C ASP A 342 -8.33 -27.82 30.76
N THR A 343 -8.80 -27.52 31.95
CA THR A 343 -8.35 -26.39 32.77
C THR A 343 -6.89 -26.51 33.23
N ASN A 344 -6.28 -27.69 33.16
CA ASN A 344 -4.88 -27.94 33.50
C ASN A 344 -3.98 -27.86 32.26
N GLY A 345 -4.53 -27.61 31.06
CA GLY A 345 -3.80 -27.52 29.78
C GLY A 345 -3.57 -28.86 29.08
N ASN A 346 -4.12 -30.00 29.62
CA ASN A 346 -4.02 -31.29 28.95
C ASN A 346 -4.98 -31.38 27.77
N THR A 347 -4.55 -31.98 26.66
CA THR A 347 -5.42 -32.22 25.50
C THR A 347 -6.53 -33.19 25.87
N LEU A 348 -7.76 -32.90 25.40
CA LEU A 348 -8.90 -33.76 25.60
C LEU A 348 -8.83 -35.04 24.78
N ASN A 349 -9.56 -36.05 25.21
CA ASN A 349 -9.62 -37.34 24.50
C ASN A 349 -10.07 -37.15 23.05
N GLY A 350 -9.39 -37.79 22.10
CA GLY A 350 -9.64 -37.66 20.67
C GLY A 350 -9.04 -36.39 20.00
N VAL A 351 -8.46 -35.47 20.79
CA VAL A 351 -7.79 -34.29 20.24
C VAL A 351 -6.29 -34.51 20.20
N THR A 352 -5.69 -34.37 19.02
CA THR A 352 -4.23 -34.39 18.83
C THR A 352 -3.75 -33.03 18.37
N ILE A 353 -2.79 -32.45 19.08
CA ILE A 353 -2.20 -31.13 18.79
C ILE A 353 -0.71 -31.28 18.54
N GLY A 354 -0.24 -30.67 17.44
CA GLY A 354 1.17 -30.52 17.13
C GLY A 354 1.61 -29.06 17.11
N ASP A 355 2.92 -28.82 17.09
CA ASP A 355 3.52 -27.51 17.01
C ASP A 355 4.15 -27.28 15.63
N CYS A 356 3.87 -26.13 14.99
CA CYS A 356 4.51 -25.75 13.73
C CYS A 356 6.01 -25.35 13.90
N GLY A 357 6.51 -25.24 15.12
CA GLY A 357 7.89 -24.96 15.44
C GLY A 357 8.34 -23.54 15.06
N HIS A 358 9.60 -23.41 14.70
CA HIS A 358 10.20 -22.16 14.25
C HIS A 358 9.66 -21.78 12.85
N LYS A 359 9.28 -20.53 12.68
CA LYS A 359 8.76 -19.96 11.44
C LYS A 359 9.68 -18.84 10.96
N MET A 360 9.51 -18.39 9.73
CA MET A 360 10.27 -17.25 9.19
C MET A 360 10.03 -15.95 9.97
N GLY A 361 8.83 -15.79 10.56
CA GLY A 361 8.41 -14.66 11.38
C GLY A 361 7.26 -15.04 12.29
N LEU A 362 6.77 -14.10 13.09
CA LEU A 362 5.65 -14.27 14.04
C LEU A 362 5.89 -15.42 15.04
N ASN A 363 7.12 -15.58 15.51
CA ASN A 363 7.48 -16.68 16.40
C ASN A 363 6.87 -16.57 17.79
N GLY A 364 6.39 -15.39 18.21
CA GLY A 364 5.61 -15.18 19.42
C GLY A 364 4.16 -15.73 19.35
N VAL A 365 3.69 -16.12 18.17
CA VAL A 365 2.40 -16.81 17.98
C VAL A 365 2.64 -18.31 17.99
N ASP A 366 1.96 -19.04 18.89
CA ASP A 366 2.04 -20.49 19.03
C ASP A 366 1.12 -21.19 18.00
N ASN A 367 1.55 -21.16 16.72
CA ASN A 367 0.85 -21.87 15.66
C ASN A 367 1.00 -23.39 15.83
N GLY A 368 -0.07 -24.11 15.64
CA GLY A 368 -0.09 -25.56 15.75
C GLY A 368 -0.95 -26.26 14.70
N THR A 369 -0.93 -27.57 14.76
CA THR A 369 -1.83 -28.45 14.00
C THR A 369 -2.85 -29.04 14.96
N ILE A 370 -4.07 -29.36 14.46
CA ILE A 370 -5.12 -30.00 15.24
C ILE A 370 -5.74 -31.13 14.40
N SER A 371 -5.87 -32.31 14.97
CA SER A 371 -6.63 -33.44 14.43
C SER A 371 -7.64 -33.94 15.42
N PHE A 372 -8.77 -34.42 14.94
CA PHE A 372 -9.89 -34.92 15.75
C PHE A 372 -10.15 -36.40 15.43
N ASP A 373 -10.13 -37.23 16.42
CA ASP A 373 -10.52 -38.64 16.31
C ASP A 373 -11.83 -38.86 17.09
N ASN A 374 -12.95 -38.71 16.37
CA ASN A 374 -14.31 -38.94 16.90
C ASN A 374 -14.63 -38.11 18.17
N VAL A 375 -14.26 -36.82 18.16
CA VAL A 375 -14.51 -35.93 19.30
C VAL A 375 -16.01 -35.59 19.38
N ILE A 376 -16.63 -35.93 20.49
CA ILE A 376 -18.08 -35.69 20.72
C ILE A 376 -18.28 -34.31 21.32
N ILE A 377 -19.16 -33.51 20.72
CA ILE A 377 -19.56 -32.20 21.22
C ILE A 377 -21.11 -32.08 21.28
N PRO A 378 -21.64 -31.32 22.23
CA PRO A 378 -23.09 -31.05 22.31
C PRO A 378 -23.62 -30.35 21.05
N LYS A 379 -24.90 -30.59 20.71
CA LYS A 379 -25.60 -29.92 19.59
C LYS A 379 -25.50 -28.39 19.68
N GLU A 380 -25.54 -27.83 20.88
CA GLU A 380 -25.49 -26.40 21.18
C GLU A 380 -24.15 -25.75 20.81
N ASN A 381 -23.12 -26.55 20.56
CA ASN A 381 -21.82 -26.03 20.15
C ASN A 381 -21.73 -25.69 18.62
N MET A 382 -22.77 -26.03 17.85
CA MET A 382 -22.87 -25.51 16.47
C MET A 382 -23.20 -24.02 16.49
N LEU A 383 -22.41 -23.20 15.79
CA LEU A 383 -22.67 -21.76 15.61
C LEU A 383 -23.80 -21.57 14.59
N ASP A 384 -25.01 -21.35 15.06
CA ASP A 384 -26.27 -21.63 14.37
C ASP A 384 -27.00 -20.41 13.80
N ARG A 385 -26.30 -19.32 13.50
CA ARG A 385 -26.92 -18.13 12.88
C ARG A 385 -27.45 -18.39 11.46
N PHE A 386 -26.72 -19.13 10.64
CA PHE A 386 -27.03 -19.35 9.22
C PHE A 386 -27.52 -20.76 8.90
N ALA A 387 -27.37 -21.69 9.82
CA ALA A 387 -27.86 -23.06 9.72
C ALA A 387 -27.96 -23.67 11.09
N SER A 388 -28.94 -24.57 11.31
CA SER A 388 -29.17 -25.26 12.56
C SER A 388 -29.62 -26.69 12.31
N VAL A 389 -29.60 -27.50 13.36
CA VAL A 389 -30.28 -28.82 13.42
C VAL A 389 -31.44 -28.68 14.38
N ASN A 390 -32.68 -28.93 13.93
CA ASN A 390 -33.87 -28.82 14.74
C ASN A 390 -33.98 -29.95 15.79
N ASP A 391 -35.06 -29.96 16.56
CA ASP A 391 -35.25 -30.98 17.60
C ASP A 391 -35.58 -32.39 17.09
N LYS A 392 -35.95 -32.50 15.79
CA LYS A 392 -36.13 -33.77 15.09
C LYS A 392 -34.85 -34.29 14.49
N GLY A 393 -33.75 -33.51 14.54
CA GLY A 393 -32.46 -33.85 13.91
C GLY A 393 -32.39 -33.47 12.44
N GLU A 394 -33.32 -32.67 11.93
CA GLU A 394 -33.34 -32.20 10.53
C GLU A 394 -32.55 -30.90 10.37
N PHE A 395 -31.90 -30.75 9.20
CA PHE A 395 -31.20 -29.54 8.86
C PHE A 395 -32.15 -28.40 8.49
N GLU A 396 -31.89 -27.22 9.00
CA GLU A 396 -32.62 -25.98 8.71
C GLU A 396 -31.67 -24.85 8.35
N SER A 397 -31.99 -24.08 7.31
CA SER A 397 -31.25 -22.86 6.95
C SER A 397 -32.15 -21.88 6.19
N PRO A 398 -32.09 -20.56 6.51
CA PRO A 398 -32.74 -19.53 5.70
C PRO A 398 -32.09 -19.35 4.34
N ILE A 399 -30.89 -19.91 4.11
CA ILE A 399 -30.13 -19.84 2.87
C ILE A 399 -30.07 -21.24 2.23
N PRO A 400 -30.92 -21.54 1.23
CA PRO A 400 -31.01 -22.90 0.66
C PRO A 400 -29.73 -23.38 -0.04
N SER A 401 -28.95 -22.45 -0.66
CA SER A 401 -27.73 -22.80 -1.39
C SER A 401 -26.54 -22.90 -0.44
N ASP A 402 -25.87 -24.07 -0.38
CA ASP A 402 -24.65 -24.29 0.41
C ASP A 402 -23.55 -23.31 0.04
N ASN A 403 -23.38 -23.05 -1.25
CA ASN A 403 -22.44 -22.05 -1.76
C ASN A 403 -22.73 -20.66 -1.19
N ARG A 404 -23.98 -20.21 -1.32
CA ARG A 404 -24.37 -18.86 -0.85
C ARG A 404 -24.22 -18.78 0.66
N ARG A 405 -24.61 -19.81 1.39
CA ARG A 405 -24.47 -19.87 2.86
C ARG A 405 -23.02 -19.77 3.29
N PHE A 406 -22.14 -20.57 2.65
CA PHE A 406 -20.71 -20.56 2.96
C PHE A 406 -20.09 -19.17 2.71
N PHE A 407 -20.35 -18.54 1.56
CA PHE A 407 -19.81 -17.21 1.29
C PHE A 407 -20.43 -16.13 2.19
N THR A 408 -21.69 -16.24 2.58
CA THR A 408 -22.31 -15.35 3.59
C THR A 408 -21.60 -15.47 4.93
N MET A 409 -21.29 -16.70 5.38
CA MET A 409 -20.51 -16.93 6.60
C MET A 409 -19.11 -16.30 6.51
N LEU A 410 -18.41 -16.47 5.40
CA LEU A 410 -17.09 -15.86 5.19
C LEU A 410 -17.15 -14.33 5.15
N GLY A 411 -18.19 -13.76 4.55
CA GLY A 411 -18.40 -12.31 4.47
C GLY A 411 -18.52 -11.65 5.84
N THR A 412 -18.96 -12.38 6.86
CA THR A 412 -19.01 -11.86 8.25
C THR A 412 -17.61 -11.72 8.89
N LEU A 413 -16.59 -12.34 8.30
CA LEU A 413 -15.22 -12.38 8.81
C LEU A 413 -14.27 -11.42 8.07
N VAL A 414 -14.81 -10.50 7.29
CA VAL A 414 -14.04 -9.49 6.49
C VAL A 414 -13.22 -8.54 7.38
N GLY A 415 -13.57 -8.40 8.66
CA GLY A 415 -12.85 -7.54 9.61
C GLY A 415 -11.34 -7.81 9.67
N GLY A 416 -10.90 -9.07 9.55
CA GLY A 416 -9.47 -9.42 9.47
C GLY A 416 -8.78 -8.74 8.28
N ARG A 417 -9.43 -8.70 7.10
CA ARG A 417 -8.91 -8.05 5.89
C ARG A 417 -8.88 -6.52 5.97
N ILE A 418 -9.46 -5.92 7.02
CA ILE A 418 -9.33 -4.49 7.34
C ILE A 418 -8.22 -4.27 8.36
N GLY A 419 -8.11 -5.10 9.39
CA GLY A 419 -7.09 -5.00 10.43
C GLY A 419 -5.67 -5.29 9.92
N ILE A 420 -5.49 -6.35 9.14
CA ILE A 420 -4.17 -6.78 8.63
C ILE A 420 -3.46 -5.73 7.77
N PRO A 421 -4.09 -5.07 6.78
CA PRO A 421 -3.42 -4.03 6.00
C PRO A 421 -3.05 -2.79 6.85
N ARG A 422 -3.81 -2.46 7.89
CA ARG A 422 -3.47 -1.39 8.84
C ARG A 422 -2.24 -1.79 9.69
N SER A 423 -2.20 -3.03 10.16
CA SER A 423 -1.04 -3.60 10.87
C SER A 423 0.22 -3.58 9.99
N ALA A 424 0.12 -4.05 8.73
CA ALA A 424 1.21 -4.00 7.78
C ALA A 424 1.73 -2.58 7.56
N LEU A 425 0.82 -1.62 7.38
CA LEU A 425 1.18 -0.22 7.18
C LEU A 425 1.91 0.37 8.40
N SER A 426 1.53 -0.02 9.62
CA SER A 426 2.23 0.39 10.86
C SER A 426 3.66 -0.14 10.89
N ALA A 427 3.91 -1.35 10.43
CA ALA A 427 5.27 -1.87 10.28
C ALA A 427 6.08 -1.06 9.25
N ALA A 428 5.45 -0.65 8.13
CA ALA A 428 6.09 0.24 7.15
C ALA A 428 6.40 1.63 7.74
N LYS A 429 5.47 2.20 8.53
CA LYS A 429 5.69 3.47 9.27
C LYS A 429 6.90 3.34 10.21
N SER A 430 7.01 2.24 10.97
CA SER A 430 8.15 1.98 11.86
C SER A 430 9.46 1.85 11.09
N GLY A 431 9.49 1.06 10.02
CA GLY A 431 10.67 0.89 9.17
C GLY A 431 11.14 2.20 8.54
N LEU A 432 10.21 3.01 8.01
CA LEU A 432 10.52 4.33 7.45
C LEU A 432 11.02 5.31 8.51
N THR A 433 10.44 5.29 9.71
CA THR A 433 10.92 6.14 10.82
C THR A 433 12.36 5.80 11.16
N ILE A 434 12.69 4.52 11.32
CA ILE A 434 14.05 4.05 11.59
C ILE A 434 15.00 4.48 10.46
N ALA A 435 14.64 4.19 9.20
CA ALA A 435 15.51 4.41 8.06
C ALA A 435 15.74 5.91 7.77
N ILE A 436 14.70 6.74 7.87
CA ILE A 436 14.81 8.18 7.57
C ILE A 436 15.56 8.90 8.68
N ARG A 437 15.28 8.63 9.97
CA ARG A 437 16.04 9.21 11.08
C ARG A 437 17.52 8.83 11.01
N TYR A 438 17.82 7.55 10.79
CA TYR A 438 19.18 7.10 10.60
C TYR A 438 19.86 7.79 9.41
N SER A 439 19.19 7.89 8.28
CA SER A 439 19.74 8.49 7.06
C SER A 439 19.97 10.00 7.17
N ASP A 440 19.24 10.68 8.04
CA ASP A 440 19.44 12.09 8.33
C ASP A 440 20.68 12.32 9.20
N GLN A 441 20.98 11.41 10.10
CA GLN A 441 22.13 11.51 11.01
C GLN A 441 23.41 10.92 10.41
N ARG A 442 23.32 9.78 9.68
CA ARG A 442 24.45 9.07 9.13
C ARG A 442 25.12 9.86 8.02
N ARG A 443 26.42 10.13 8.19
CA ARG A 443 27.23 10.86 7.21
C ARG A 443 28.14 9.92 6.45
N GLN A 444 28.29 10.14 5.16
CA GLN A 444 29.22 9.46 4.27
C GLN A 444 29.54 10.42 3.12
N PHE A 445 30.74 10.29 2.57
CA PHE A 445 31.23 11.09 1.46
C PHE A 445 30.85 12.58 1.57
N GLY A 446 31.46 13.41 0.77
CA GLY A 446 31.20 14.84 0.70
C GLY A 446 31.93 15.40 -0.52
N PRO A 447 31.83 16.72 -0.75
CA PRO A 447 32.63 17.38 -1.76
C PRO A 447 34.13 17.14 -1.50
N GLU A 448 34.93 17.10 -2.57
CA GLU A 448 36.38 16.94 -2.46
C GLU A 448 36.98 18.03 -1.55
N GLY A 449 37.68 17.61 -0.47
CA GLY A 449 38.19 18.52 0.54
C GLY A 449 37.16 19.06 1.56
N GLY A 450 35.89 18.65 1.46
CA GLY A 450 34.81 19.04 2.35
C GLY A 450 34.45 17.95 3.37
N SER A 451 33.49 18.27 4.26
CA SER A 451 32.98 17.34 5.27
C SER A 451 32.02 16.32 4.64
N GLU A 452 31.90 15.13 5.26
CA GLU A 452 30.85 14.16 4.94
C GLU A 452 29.45 14.76 5.17
N VAL A 453 28.50 14.38 4.30
CA VAL A 453 27.12 14.87 4.35
C VAL A 453 26.16 13.74 4.79
N PRO A 454 24.97 14.09 5.35
CA PRO A 454 23.94 13.09 5.64
C PRO A 454 23.60 12.27 4.40
N ILE A 455 23.48 10.95 4.55
CA ILE A 455 23.19 10.08 3.40
C ILE A 455 21.81 10.36 2.79
N LEU A 456 20.88 10.93 3.56
CA LEU A 456 19.58 11.38 3.06
C LEU A 456 19.69 12.56 2.07
N ASN A 457 20.85 13.23 1.97
CA ASN A 457 21.09 14.29 1.00
C ASN A 457 21.42 13.74 -0.41
N TYR A 458 21.74 12.45 -0.53
CA TYR A 458 21.98 11.85 -1.85
C TYR A 458 20.66 11.64 -2.59
N ARG A 459 20.56 12.11 -3.83
CA ARG A 459 19.38 12.03 -4.68
C ARG A 459 18.85 10.59 -4.80
N MET A 460 19.74 9.60 -5.01
CA MET A 460 19.31 8.22 -5.10
C MET A 460 18.78 7.68 -3.76
N HIS A 461 19.34 8.12 -2.63
CA HIS A 461 18.86 7.72 -1.31
C HIS A 461 17.46 8.30 -1.03
N GLN A 462 17.21 9.55 -1.42
CA GLN A 462 15.88 10.17 -1.39
C GLN A 462 14.88 9.36 -2.22
N ARG A 463 15.25 8.96 -3.42
CA ARG A 463 14.43 8.13 -4.33
C ARG A 463 14.03 6.79 -3.72
N ARG A 464 14.82 6.24 -2.83
CA ARG A 464 14.54 4.97 -2.13
C ARG A 464 13.59 5.12 -0.97
N LEU A 465 13.57 6.26 -0.27
CA LEU A 465 12.81 6.44 0.97
C LEU A 465 11.59 7.36 0.85
N LEU A 466 11.66 8.44 0.06
CA LEU A 466 10.59 9.43 0.02
C LEU A 466 9.35 9.01 -0.81
N PRO A 467 9.47 8.36 -1.99
CA PRO A 467 8.30 7.79 -2.65
C PRO A 467 7.59 6.70 -1.81
N PRO A 468 8.29 5.77 -1.12
CA PRO A 468 7.69 4.90 -0.09
C PRO A 468 6.98 5.65 1.03
N LEU A 469 7.55 6.74 1.54
CA LEU A 469 6.92 7.58 2.55
C LEU A 469 5.60 8.18 2.04
N ALA A 470 5.61 8.78 0.85
CA ALA A 470 4.41 9.31 0.20
C ALA A 470 3.34 8.24 -0.02
N LYS A 471 3.75 7.04 -0.44
CA LYS A 471 2.85 5.88 -0.59
C LYS A 471 2.25 5.44 0.75
N THR A 472 3.01 5.49 1.85
CA THR A 472 2.53 5.14 3.19
C THR A 472 1.42 6.09 3.63
N TYR A 473 1.56 7.39 3.41
CA TYR A 473 0.50 8.37 3.65
C TYR A 473 -0.74 8.11 2.78
N ALA A 474 -0.54 7.85 1.49
CA ALA A 474 -1.64 7.58 0.55
C ALA A 474 -2.45 6.33 0.95
N VAL A 475 -1.76 5.24 1.29
CA VAL A 475 -2.41 3.98 1.74
C VAL A 475 -3.12 4.19 3.07
N HIS A 476 -2.59 5.02 3.98
CA HIS A 476 -3.23 5.33 5.25
C HIS A 476 -4.63 5.93 5.05
N PHE A 477 -4.78 6.95 4.20
CA PHE A 477 -6.08 7.56 3.92
C PHE A 477 -7.04 6.60 3.20
N ALA A 478 -6.52 5.75 2.32
CA ALA A 478 -7.34 4.72 1.68
C ALA A 478 -7.86 3.66 2.67
N LEU A 479 -7.06 3.30 3.69
CA LEU A 479 -7.49 2.39 4.76
C LEU A 479 -8.49 3.03 5.73
N GLN A 480 -8.36 4.34 6.01
CA GLN A 480 -9.39 5.09 6.73
C GLN A 480 -10.72 5.10 5.94
N TYR A 481 -10.67 5.34 4.64
CA TYR A 481 -11.85 5.25 3.78
C TYR A 481 -12.50 3.86 3.81
N LEU A 482 -11.71 2.79 3.64
CA LEU A 482 -12.22 1.42 3.72
C LEU A 482 -12.90 1.15 5.06
N THR A 483 -12.30 1.58 6.17
CA THR A 483 -12.87 1.45 7.51
C THR A 483 -14.21 2.18 7.60
N ASN A 484 -14.28 3.43 7.15
CA ASN A 484 -15.51 4.21 7.14
C ASN A 484 -16.62 3.56 6.27
N ARG A 485 -16.28 3.04 5.09
CA ARG A 485 -17.22 2.28 4.24
C ARG A 485 -17.75 1.04 4.95
N PHE A 486 -16.87 0.30 5.62
CA PHE A 486 -17.27 -0.90 6.37
C PHE A 486 -18.19 -0.58 7.56
N LEU A 487 -17.94 0.51 8.29
CA LEU A 487 -18.77 0.94 9.42
C LEU A 487 -20.17 1.36 9.00
N ASN A 488 -20.29 2.07 7.89
CA ASN A 488 -21.54 2.65 7.41
C ASN A 488 -22.22 1.82 6.30
N ARG A 489 -21.81 0.56 6.15
CA ARG A 489 -22.24 -0.31 5.06
C ARG A 489 -23.72 -0.65 5.08
N THR A 490 -24.30 -0.72 3.90
CA THR A 490 -25.58 -1.36 3.65
C THR A 490 -25.37 -2.80 3.15
N GLU A 491 -26.41 -3.63 3.20
CA GLU A 491 -26.33 -5.03 2.71
C GLU A 491 -25.98 -5.09 1.21
N SER A 492 -26.46 -4.14 0.42
CA SER A 492 -26.19 -4.06 -1.03
C SER A 492 -24.74 -3.71 -1.36
N GLU A 493 -24.01 -3.02 -0.47
CA GLU A 493 -22.61 -2.62 -0.67
C GLU A 493 -21.60 -3.67 -0.22
N MET A 494 -22.03 -4.70 0.51
CA MET A 494 -21.12 -5.69 1.11
C MET A 494 -20.18 -6.33 0.10
N GLN A 495 -20.65 -6.71 -1.08
CA GLN A 495 -19.82 -7.35 -2.11
C GLN A 495 -18.70 -6.42 -2.60
N GLU A 496 -18.97 -5.14 -2.77
CA GLU A 496 -17.97 -4.13 -3.16
C GLU A 496 -16.94 -3.92 -2.04
N ILE A 497 -17.42 -3.81 -0.79
CA ILE A 497 -16.56 -3.62 0.39
C ILE A 497 -15.66 -4.83 0.61
N GLU A 498 -16.17 -6.04 0.45
CA GLU A 498 -15.38 -7.28 0.51
C GLU A 498 -14.27 -7.31 -0.55
N ALA A 499 -14.58 -6.91 -1.78
CA ALA A 499 -13.60 -6.80 -2.85
C ALA A 499 -12.56 -5.72 -2.56
N LEU A 500 -12.98 -4.55 -2.08
CA LEU A 500 -12.07 -3.47 -1.69
C LEU A 500 -11.17 -3.90 -0.52
N ALA A 501 -11.70 -4.56 0.51
CA ALA A 501 -10.94 -5.06 1.64
C ALA A 501 -9.90 -6.10 1.20
N ALA A 502 -10.27 -7.04 0.32
CA ALA A 502 -9.37 -8.02 -0.27
C ALA A 502 -8.24 -7.34 -1.06
N GLY A 503 -8.57 -6.34 -1.86
CA GLY A 503 -7.61 -5.56 -2.63
C GLY A 503 -6.67 -4.74 -1.77
N MET A 504 -7.21 -4.00 -0.80
CA MET A 504 -6.40 -3.17 0.10
C MET A 504 -5.49 -4.01 0.99
N LYS A 505 -5.93 -5.21 1.40
CA LYS A 505 -5.06 -6.17 2.10
C LYS A 505 -3.87 -6.54 1.21
N SER A 506 -4.10 -6.91 -0.03
CA SER A 506 -3.04 -7.30 -0.97
C SER A 506 -2.11 -6.12 -1.28
N TYR A 507 -2.66 -4.97 -1.60
CA TYR A 507 -1.92 -3.76 -1.97
C TYR A 507 -1.04 -3.25 -0.83
N SER A 508 -1.59 -3.16 0.40
CA SER A 508 -0.86 -2.69 1.57
C SER A 508 0.25 -3.65 1.97
N THR A 509 -0.02 -4.97 2.04
CA THR A 509 0.99 -5.94 2.49
C THR A 509 2.14 -6.11 1.50
N TRP A 510 1.88 -6.12 0.18
CA TRP A 510 2.95 -6.07 -0.82
C TRP A 510 3.74 -4.77 -0.76
N SER A 511 3.07 -3.63 -0.58
CA SER A 511 3.75 -2.34 -0.43
C SER A 511 4.63 -2.30 0.80
N THR A 512 4.17 -2.83 1.94
CA THR A 512 4.93 -2.90 3.19
C THR A 512 6.19 -3.75 3.03
N ARG A 513 6.08 -4.93 2.39
CA ARG A 513 7.23 -5.78 2.10
C ARG A 513 8.30 -5.04 1.30
N ASP A 514 7.89 -4.37 0.24
CA ASP A 514 8.82 -3.62 -0.63
C ASP A 514 9.43 -2.42 0.11
N ILE A 515 8.65 -1.70 0.91
CA ILE A 515 9.11 -0.57 1.74
C ILE A 515 10.14 -1.03 2.77
N LEU A 516 9.87 -2.12 3.50
CA LEU A 516 10.78 -2.63 4.51
C LEU A 516 12.08 -3.17 3.90
N GLN A 517 12.05 -3.71 2.68
CA GLN A 517 13.24 -4.08 1.95
C GLN A 517 14.12 -2.85 1.66
N GLU A 518 13.52 -1.76 1.15
CA GLU A 518 14.26 -0.51 0.93
C GLU A 518 14.80 0.09 2.23
N CYS A 519 14.03 0.08 3.31
CA CYS A 519 14.48 0.55 4.63
C CYS A 519 15.70 -0.25 5.13
N ARG A 520 15.65 -1.59 5.03
CA ARG A 520 16.75 -2.47 5.44
C ARG A 520 18.03 -2.14 4.67
N GLU A 521 17.93 -1.99 3.35
CA GLU A 521 19.09 -1.69 2.53
C GLU A 521 19.60 -0.26 2.74
N ALA A 522 18.71 0.72 2.92
CA ALA A 522 19.06 2.11 3.16
C ALA A 522 19.87 2.29 4.46
N CYS A 523 19.66 1.44 5.45
CA CYS A 523 20.44 1.44 6.70
C CYS A 523 21.79 0.69 6.59
N GLY A 524 22.14 0.11 5.44
CA GLY A 524 23.39 -0.60 5.22
C GLY A 524 23.62 -1.74 6.23
N GLY A 525 24.81 -1.82 6.81
CA GLY A 525 25.15 -2.82 7.82
C GLY A 525 24.32 -2.73 9.10
N LYS A 526 23.86 -1.53 9.47
CA LYS A 526 22.97 -1.34 10.63
C LYS A 526 21.58 -1.94 10.39
N GLY A 527 21.08 -1.94 9.16
CA GLY A 527 19.82 -2.62 8.81
C GLY A 527 19.89 -4.16 8.86
N TYR A 528 21.07 -4.74 8.98
CA TYR A 528 21.29 -6.18 9.16
C TYR A 528 21.23 -6.62 10.63
N LEU A 529 21.51 -5.71 11.56
CA LEU A 529 21.55 -6.03 12.99
C LEU A 529 20.15 -6.05 13.60
N SER A 530 19.81 -7.16 14.26
CA SER A 530 18.47 -7.38 14.85
C SER A 530 18.12 -6.38 15.96
N GLU A 531 19.12 -5.80 16.63
CA GLU A 531 18.91 -4.71 17.61
C GLU A 531 18.13 -3.51 17.03
N ASN A 532 18.15 -3.32 15.69
CA ASN A 532 17.49 -2.23 14.99
C ASN A 532 16.13 -2.62 14.39
N ARG A 533 15.59 -3.81 14.72
CA ARG A 533 14.24 -4.30 14.45
C ARG A 533 13.81 -4.47 12.99
N ILE A 534 14.56 -3.98 12.02
CA ILE A 534 14.12 -4.01 10.60
C ILE A 534 13.97 -5.45 10.09
N ASP A 535 14.80 -6.37 10.56
CA ASP A 535 14.71 -7.82 10.25
C ASP A 535 13.41 -8.42 10.81
N ALA A 536 13.06 -8.13 12.07
CA ALA A 536 11.83 -8.59 12.70
C ALA A 536 10.60 -8.05 11.96
N LEU A 537 10.53 -6.73 11.71
CA LEU A 537 9.44 -6.11 10.96
C LEU A 537 9.27 -6.75 9.57
N LYS A 538 10.38 -7.01 8.88
CA LYS A 538 10.39 -7.60 7.55
C LYS A 538 9.93 -9.07 7.58
N ASN A 539 10.49 -9.88 8.45
CA ASN A 539 10.19 -11.31 8.55
C ASN A 539 8.75 -11.55 9.01
N ASP A 540 8.27 -10.76 9.98
CA ASP A 540 6.92 -10.90 10.51
C ASP A 540 5.85 -10.46 9.50
N THR A 541 6.10 -9.42 8.69
CA THR A 541 5.15 -8.97 7.68
C THR A 541 5.15 -9.81 6.40
N GLU A 542 6.15 -10.65 6.17
CA GLU A 542 6.21 -11.48 4.96
C GLU A 542 4.98 -12.41 4.84
N ILE A 543 4.58 -13.05 5.96
CA ILE A 543 3.42 -13.95 5.96
C ILE A 543 2.09 -13.22 5.73
N TYR A 544 2.04 -11.89 5.93
CA TYR A 544 0.84 -11.09 5.67
C TYR A 544 0.42 -11.13 4.19
N THR A 545 1.33 -11.47 3.29
CA THR A 545 1.02 -11.66 1.87
C THR A 545 0.24 -12.96 1.60
N THR A 546 0.21 -13.90 2.56
CA THR A 546 -0.34 -15.25 2.42
C THR A 546 -1.59 -15.49 3.26
N PHE A 547 -1.55 -15.22 4.57
CA PHE A 547 -2.68 -15.49 5.45
C PHE A 547 -3.84 -14.48 5.25
N GLU A 548 -5.02 -14.77 5.78
CA GLU A 548 -6.27 -14.03 5.49
C GLU A 548 -6.60 -13.99 3.98
N GLY A 549 -6.04 -14.94 3.25
CA GLY A 549 -6.14 -15.10 1.80
C GLY A 549 -4.87 -14.69 1.07
N ASP A 550 -4.36 -15.58 0.21
CA ASP A 550 -3.23 -15.30 -0.68
C ASP A 550 -3.49 -14.05 -1.53
N ASN A 551 -2.51 -13.15 -1.60
CA ASN A 551 -2.67 -11.86 -2.27
C ASN A 551 -3.05 -11.99 -3.74
N THR A 552 -2.47 -12.96 -4.47
CA THR A 552 -2.79 -13.19 -5.89
C THR A 552 -4.23 -13.65 -6.07
N VAL A 553 -4.71 -14.54 -5.18
CA VAL A 553 -6.11 -15.01 -5.16
C VAL A 553 -7.06 -13.85 -4.84
N LEU A 554 -6.72 -13.00 -3.86
CA LEU A 554 -7.52 -11.85 -3.50
C LEU A 554 -7.58 -10.80 -4.62
N MET A 555 -6.49 -10.56 -5.33
CA MET A 555 -6.48 -9.64 -6.50
C MET A 555 -7.37 -10.16 -7.64
N GLN A 556 -7.43 -11.48 -7.85
CA GLN A 556 -8.38 -12.06 -8.81
C GLN A 556 -9.84 -11.86 -8.37
N LEU A 557 -10.11 -11.93 -7.06
CA LEU A 557 -11.45 -11.62 -6.53
C LEU A 557 -11.84 -10.16 -6.83
N VAL A 558 -10.92 -9.21 -6.61
CA VAL A 558 -11.12 -7.79 -6.96
C VAL A 558 -11.44 -7.62 -8.43
N ALA A 559 -10.61 -8.19 -9.30
CA ALA A 559 -10.80 -8.07 -10.75
C ALA A 559 -12.12 -8.71 -11.22
N LYS A 560 -12.51 -9.84 -10.65
CA LYS A 560 -13.81 -10.47 -10.92
C LYS A 560 -14.98 -9.58 -10.53
N ASN A 561 -14.89 -8.90 -9.39
CA ASN A 561 -15.89 -7.91 -8.96
C ASN A 561 -15.95 -6.75 -9.96
N ARG A 562 -14.80 -6.15 -10.35
CA ARG A 562 -14.74 -5.05 -11.34
C ARG A 562 -15.32 -5.44 -12.70
N LEU A 563 -15.04 -6.65 -13.18
CA LEU A 563 -15.65 -7.18 -14.42
C LEU A 563 -17.19 -7.34 -14.29
N SER A 564 -17.66 -7.81 -13.13
CA SER A 564 -19.09 -7.95 -12.88
C SER A 564 -19.82 -6.59 -12.90
N GLU A 565 -19.25 -5.57 -12.28
CA GLU A 565 -19.77 -4.20 -12.29
C GLU A 565 -19.74 -3.60 -13.70
N PHE A 566 -18.64 -3.79 -14.42
CA PHE A 566 -18.53 -3.38 -15.82
C PHE A 566 -19.62 -4.01 -16.67
N ARG A 567 -19.88 -5.32 -16.51
CA ARG A 567 -20.98 -6.02 -17.21
C ARG A 567 -22.36 -5.49 -16.84
N LYS A 568 -22.61 -5.20 -15.56
CA LYS A 568 -23.88 -4.62 -15.10
C LYS A 568 -24.11 -3.24 -15.72
N SER A 569 -23.11 -2.36 -15.69
CA SER A 569 -23.17 -1.03 -16.29
C SER A 569 -23.51 -1.09 -17.77
N PHE A 570 -22.97 -2.05 -18.52
CA PHE A 570 -23.31 -2.27 -19.93
C PHE A 570 -24.73 -2.82 -20.12
N GLY A 571 -25.20 -3.68 -19.24
CA GLY A 571 -26.56 -4.26 -19.30
C GLY A 571 -27.67 -3.25 -18.98
N GLU A 572 -27.38 -2.26 -18.14
CA GLU A 572 -28.28 -1.19 -17.74
C GLU A 572 -28.29 0.00 -18.73
N MET A 573 -27.22 0.14 -19.54
CA MET A 573 -27.16 1.11 -20.62
C MET A 573 -28.01 0.62 -21.79
N GLY A 574 -29.14 1.27 -22.07
CA GLY A 574 -29.87 1.09 -23.34
C GLY A 574 -28.97 1.43 -24.55
N SER A 575 -29.41 1.09 -25.76
CA SER A 575 -28.66 1.30 -27.02
C SER A 575 -28.05 2.70 -27.17
N LEU A 576 -28.76 3.76 -26.73
CA LEU A 576 -28.28 5.14 -26.69
C LEU A 576 -27.14 5.34 -25.65
N GLY A 577 -27.20 4.68 -24.48
CA GLY A 577 -26.15 4.76 -23.45
C GLY A 577 -24.86 4.09 -23.91
N ILE A 578 -24.95 2.97 -24.61
CA ILE A 578 -23.80 2.30 -25.20
C ILE A 578 -23.15 3.16 -26.29
N ILE A 579 -23.96 3.79 -27.15
CA ILE A 579 -23.46 4.72 -28.19
C ILE A 579 -22.77 5.91 -27.55
N ASN A 580 -23.36 6.53 -26.52
CA ASN A 580 -22.74 7.63 -25.79
C ASN A 580 -21.44 7.21 -25.07
N TYR A 581 -21.41 6.03 -24.43
CA TYR A 581 -20.22 5.50 -23.80
C TYR A 581 -19.07 5.27 -24.80
N VAL A 582 -19.38 4.69 -25.97
CA VAL A 582 -18.41 4.50 -27.05
C VAL A 582 -17.95 5.84 -27.62
N TYR A 583 -18.87 6.80 -27.78
CA TYR A 583 -18.57 8.14 -28.28
C TYR A 583 -17.71 8.93 -27.29
N GLU A 584 -18.03 8.95 -26.00
CA GLU A 584 -17.24 9.63 -24.96
C GLU A 584 -15.86 8.98 -24.80
N ASN A 585 -15.76 7.65 -24.84
CA ASN A 585 -14.46 6.98 -24.82
C ASN A 585 -13.63 7.27 -26.09
N ALA A 586 -14.25 7.33 -27.26
CA ALA A 586 -13.56 7.70 -28.51
C ALA A 586 -13.15 9.18 -28.50
N LYS A 587 -13.97 10.07 -27.97
CA LYS A 587 -13.66 11.50 -27.82
C LYS A 587 -12.54 11.72 -26.79
N THR A 588 -12.61 11.05 -25.64
CA THR A 588 -11.58 11.06 -24.61
C THR A 588 -10.28 10.50 -25.16
N ALA A 589 -10.31 9.35 -25.82
CA ALA A 589 -9.13 8.75 -26.44
C ALA A 589 -8.50 9.61 -27.54
N LEU A 590 -9.32 10.36 -28.32
CA LEU A 590 -8.83 11.31 -29.32
C LEU A 590 -8.25 12.57 -28.68
N ALA A 591 -8.85 13.08 -27.60
CA ALA A 591 -8.34 14.22 -26.85
C ALA A 591 -7.05 13.85 -26.10
N GLU A 592 -7.01 12.68 -25.48
CA GLU A 592 -5.86 12.16 -24.72
C GLU A 592 -4.69 11.77 -25.63
N LYS A 593 -4.95 11.34 -26.87
CA LYS A 593 -3.92 11.06 -27.91
C LYS A 593 -3.59 12.25 -28.79
N ASN A 594 -4.07 13.44 -28.42
CA ASN A 594 -3.63 14.68 -29.07
C ASN A 594 -2.11 14.87 -28.80
N PRO A 595 -1.27 15.06 -29.83
CA PRO A 595 0.18 15.27 -29.64
C PRO A 595 0.54 16.38 -28.66
N ILE A 596 -0.31 17.38 -28.48
CA ILE A 596 -0.11 18.43 -27.48
C ILE A 596 -0.26 17.87 -26.07
N ALA A 597 -1.31 17.09 -25.79
CA ALA A 597 -1.56 16.51 -24.46
C ALA A 597 -0.55 15.42 -24.09
N THR A 598 -0.21 14.52 -25.04
CA THR A 598 0.72 13.40 -24.81
C THR A 598 2.16 13.87 -24.57
N ARG A 599 2.51 15.07 -25.03
CA ARG A 599 3.84 15.68 -24.96
C ARG A 599 3.93 16.82 -23.94
N ARG A 600 2.82 17.25 -23.37
CA ARG A 600 2.79 18.38 -22.44
C ARG A 600 3.66 18.10 -21.20
N THR A 601 4.62 18.98 -20.92
CA THR A 601 5.68 18.79 -19.91
C THR A 601 5.78 19.94 -18.91
N ASP A 602 4.90 20.95 -19.02
CA ASP A 602 4.91 22.06 -18.06
C ASP A 602 4.63 21.57 -16.64
N GLU A 603 5.33 22.16 -15.68
CA GLU A 603 5.31 21.74 -14.28
C GLU A 603 3.90 21.85 -13.66
N GLU A 604 3.18 22.93 -13.99
CA GLU A 604 1.83 23.16 -13.49
C GLU A 604 0.91 21.99 -13.89
N HIS A 605 0.94 21.55 -15.15
CA HIS A 605 0.19 20.40 -15.61
C HIS A 605 0.65 19.08 -14.96
N LEU A 606 1.96 18.88 -14.85
CA LEU A 606 2.49 17.63 -14.29
C LEU A 606 2.20 17.51 -12.78
N LEU A 607 2.02 18.62 -12.07
CA LEU A 607 1.67 18.67 -10.64
C LEU A 607 0.15 18.74 -10.41
N ASP A 608 -0.66 18.84 -11.47
CA ASP A 608 -2.11 18.97 -11.38
C ASP A 608 -2.76 17.67 -10.90
N ALA A 609 -3.55 17.77 -9.84
CA ALA A 609 -4.28 16.66 -9.23
C ALA A 609 -5.30 16.02 -10.18
N GLU A 610 -5.91 16.82 -11.07
CA GLU A 610 -6.88 16.33 -12.06
C GLU A 610 -6.18 15.50 -13.13
N PHE A 611 -5.02 15.95 -13.65
CA PHE A 611 -4.20 15.16 -14.56
C PHE A 611 -3.81 13.80 -13.95
N HIS A 612 -3.38 13.80 -12.70
CA HIS A 612 -3.03 12.56 -12.01
C HIS A 612 -4.22 11.59 -11.99
N LEU A 613 -5.39 12.06 -11.55
CA LEU A 613 -6.58 11.22 -11.45
C LEU A 613 -7.05 10.71 -12.82
N GLN A 614 -7.05 11.56 -13.85
CA GLN A 614 -7.39 11.20 -15.23
C GLN A 614 -6.47 10.11 -15.77
N ALA A 615 -5.15 10.22 -15.56
CA ALA A 615 -4.19 9.22 -16.00
C ALA A 615 -4.42 7.84 -15.34
N PHE A 616 -4.72 7.80 -14.04
CA PHE A 616 -5.02 6.56 -13.33
C PHE A 616 -6.37 5.97 -13.78
N GLN A 617 -7.39 6.79 -13.97
CA GLN A 617 -8.70 6.37 -14.47
C GLN A 617 -8.59 5.81 -15.90
N HIS A 618 -7.82 6.47 -16.76
CA HIS A 618 -7.57 5.98 -18.12
C HIS A 618 -6.95 4.58 -18.10
N ARG A 619 -5.91 4.39 -17.29
CA ARG A 619 -5.24 3.09 -17.16
C ARG A 619 -6.20 2.01 -16.67
N GLU A 620 -6.96 2.26 -15.60
CA GLU A 620 -7.96 1.31 -15.06
C GLU A 620 -8.98 0.93 -16.13
N LYS A 621 -9.61 1.91 -16.78
CA LYS A 621 -10.65 1.69 -17.79
C LYS A 621 -10.12 0.90 -18.99
N THR A 622 -8.95 1.25 -19.48
CA THR A 622 -8.37 0.62 -20.68
C THR A 622 -7.97 -0.85 -20.41
N ILE A 623 -7.32 -1.13 -19.27
CA ILE A 623 -6.94 -2.50 -18.91
C ILE A 623 -8.20 -3.35 -18.67
N LEU A 624 -9.20 -2.83 -17.96
CA LEU A 624 -10.46 -3.53 -17.70
C LEU A 624 -11.21 -3.88 -19.00
N ALA A 625 -11.34 -2.90 -19.90
CA ALA A 625 -12.00 -3.12 -21.19
C ALA A 625 -11.25 -4.14 -22.06
N SER A 626 -9.91 -4.08 -22.07
CA SER A 626 -9.05 -5.04 -22.79
C SER A 626 -9.22 -6.46 -22.24
N ALA A 627 -9.18 -6.62 -20.92
CA ALA A 627 -9.38 -7.93 -20.26
C ALA A 627 -10.77 -8.50 -20.55
N ALA A 628 -11.83 -7.69 -20.44
CA ALA A 628 -13.19 -8.09 -20.73
C ALA A 628 -13.36 -8.55 -22.19
N LYS A 629 -12.81 -7.79 -23.15
CA LYS A 629 -12.85 -8.14 -24.58
C LYS A 629 -12.11 -9.46 -24.86
N ARG A 630 -10.96 -9.67 -24.22
CA ARG A 630 -10.16 -10.89 -24.40
C ARG A 630 -10.87 -12.12 -23.85
N ILE A 631 -11.45 -12.06 -22.64
CA ILE A 631 -12.25 -13.14 -22.05
C ILE A 631 -13.41 -13.48 -22.98
N LYS A 632 -14.18 -12.46 -23.43
CA LYS A 632 -15.30 -12.65 -24.34
C LYS A 632 -14.87 -13.41 -25.62
N LYS A 633 -13.77 -12.97 -26.26
CA LYS A 633 -13.23 -13.61 -27.47
C LYS A 633 -12.84 -15.07 -27.25
N LEU A 634 -12.24 -15.39 -26.09
CA LEU A 634 -11.84 -16.76 -25.76
C LEU A 634 -13.04 -17.67 -25.55
N VAL A 635 -14.07 -17.20 -24.86
CA VAL A 635 -15.33 -17.96 -24.64
C VAL A 635 -16.10 -18.14 -25.95
N GLU A 636 -16.23 -17.09 -26.77
CA GLU A 636 -16.84 -17.18 -28.13
C GLU A 636 -16.05 -18.10 -29.05
N GLY A 637 -14.73 -18.24 -28.84
CA GLY A 637 -13.87 -19.17 -29.52
C GLY A 637 -13.95 -20.61 -29.02
N GLY A 638 -14.84 -20.92 -28.06
CA GLY A 638 -15.14 -22.27 -27.56
C GLY A 638 -14.36 -22.68 -26.31
N LEU A 639 -13.59 -21.76 -25.66
CA LEU A 639 -12.97 -22.07 -24.37
C LEU A 639 -14.03 -22.07 -23.26
N GLU A 640 -13.93 -23.02 -22.33
CA GLU A 640 -14.69 -22.98 -21.09
C GLU A 640 -14.34 -21.74 -20.28
N ALA A 641 -15.32 -21.21 -19.54
CA ALA A 641 -15.16 -19.95 -18.79
C ALA A 641 -13.99 -20.00 -17.80
N TYR A 642 -13.75 -21.14 -17.17
CA TYR A 642 -12.62 -21.36 -16.26
C TYR A 642 -11.28 -21.21 -16.99
N ASP A 643 -11.12 -21.88 -18.13
CA ASP A 643 -9.89 -21.84 -18.92
C ASP A 643 -9.65 -20.47 -19.53
N ALA A 644 -10.71 -19.80 -20.02
CA ALA A 644 -10.63 -18.43 -20.52
C ALA A 644 -10.14 -17.45 -19.44
N PHE A 645 -10.65 -17.60 -18.22
CA PHE A 645 -10.19 -16.81 -17.07
C PHE A 645 -8.73 -17.11 -16.72
N ASN A 646 -8.34 -18.39 -16.71
CA ASN A 646 -6.97 -18.82 -16.42
C ASN A 646 -5.94 -18.23 -17.41
N VAL A 647 -6.28 -18.20 -18.70
CA VAL A 647 -5.43 -17.60 -19.74
C VAL A 647 -5.16 -16.11 -19.50
N VAL A 648 -6.10 -15.37 -18.91
CA VAL A 648 -5.99 -13.92 -18.71
C VAL A 648 -5.62 -13.52 -17.28
N GLN A 649 -5.25 -14.44 -16.40
CA GLN A 649 -5.00 -14.17 -14.97
C GLN A 649 -4.05 -13.00 -14.73
N HIS A 650 -2.96 -12.89 -15.51
CA HIS A 650 -2.03 -11.77 -15.40
C HIS A 650 -2.72 -10.41 -15.64
N GLN A 651 -3.58 -10.31 -16.66
CA GLN A 651 -4.36 -9.08 -16.92
C GLN A 651 -5.37 -8.79 -15.80
N MET A 652 -5.89 -9.85 -15.15
CA MET A 652 -6.78 -9.67 -13.99
C MET A 652 -6.05 -9.04 -12.81
N ILE A 653 -4.79 -9.41 -12.57
CA ILE A 653 -3.96 -8.77 -11.56
C ILE A 653 -3.74 -7.28 -11.91
N ASP A 654 -3.43 -6.98 -13.18
CA ASP A 654 -3.25 -5.60 -13.64
C ASP A 654 -4.53 -4.76 -13.49
N VAL A 655 -5.72 -5.32 -13.77
CA VAL A 655 -7.02 -4.67 -13.53
C VAL A 655 -7.16 -4.29 -12.05
N ALA A 656 -6.93 -5.25 -11.15
CA ALA A 656 -7.04 -5.02 -9.72
C ALA A 656 -6.01 -3.99 -9.22
N GLN A 657 -4.77 -4.08 -9.70
CA GLN A 657 -3.71 -3.14 -9.36
C GLN A 657 -4.04 -1.70 -9.80
N ALA A 658 -4.50 -1.52 -11.04
CA ALA A 658 -4.88 -0.21 -11.58
C ALA A 658 -6.06 0.40 -10.81
N TYR A 659 -7.07 -0.41 -10.48
CA TYR A 659 -8.20 0.00 -9.66
C TYR A 659 -7.75 0.49 -8.28
N LEU A 660 -6.91 -0.28 -7.59
CA LEU A 660 -6.46 0.05 -6.23
C LEU A 660 -5.55 1.29 -6.22
N GLU A 661 -4.64 1.41 -7.18
CA GLU A 661 -3.79 2.60 -7.33
C GLU A 661 -4.65 3.86 -7.49
N ARG A 662 -5.71 3.80 -8.32
CA ARG A 662 -6.65 4.92 -8.48
C ARG A 662 -7.41 5.21 -7.18
N VAL A 663 -7.97 4.19 -6.51
CA VAL A 663 -8.68 4.39 -5.25
C VAL A 663 -7.78 5.04 -4.20
N VAL A 664 -6.53 4.58 -4.06
CA VAL A 664 -5.57 5.13 -3.11
C VAL A 664 -5.26 6.60 -3.42
N LEU A 665 -5.06 6.95 -4.69
CA LEU A 665 -4.83 8.34 -5.10
C LEU A 665 -6.04 9.22 -4.79
N GLU A 666 -7.23 8.78 -5.22
CA GLU A 666 -8.48 9.51 -5.05
C GLU A 666 -8.81 9.77 -3.57
N GLN A 667 -8.63 8.75 -2.72
CA GLN A 667 -8.90 8.90 -1.29
C GLN A 667 -7.89 9.84 -0.60
N PHE A 668 -6.64 9.85 -1.03
CA PHE A 668 -5.67 10.83 -0.55
C PHE A 668 -6.05 12.26 -0.98
N GLN A 669 -6.45 12.45 -2.25
CA GLN A 669 -6.91 13.76 -2.75
C GLN A 669 -8.15 14.26 -1.99
N LEU A 670 -9.13 13.38 -1.71
CA LEU A 670 -10.32 13.72 -0.92
C LEU A 670 -9.97 14.08 0.53
N ALA A 671 -9.08 13.33 1.16
CA ALA A 671 -8.64 13.62 2.54
C ALA A 671 -7.99 15.00 2.65
N MET A 672 -7.17 15.42 1.68
CA MET A 672 -6.54 16.74 1.67
C MET A 672 -7.55 17.89 1.58
N GLN A 673 -8.74 17.67 1.00
CA GLN A 673 -9.77 18.71 0.92
C GLN A 673 -10.33 19.08 2.30
N THR A 674 -10.27 18.16 3.27
CA THR A 674 -10.77 18.36 4.63
C THR A 674 -9.72 18.97 5.57
N VAL A 675 -8.49 19.15 5.12
CA VAL A 675 -7.39 19.73 5.92
C VAL A 675 -7.51 21.24 5.94
N GLU A 676 -7.74 21.79 7.12
CA GLU A 676 -7.91 23.26 7.34
C GLU A 676 -6.57 23.98 7.46
N ASP A 677 -5.57 23.36 8.09
CA ASP A 677 -4.25 23.99 8.30
C ASP A 677 -3.48 24.07 6.98
N GLN A 678 -3.22 25.28 6.52
CA GLN A 678 -2.64 25.53 5.20
C GLN A 678 -1.25 24.88 5.02
N LYS A 679 -0.38 24.95 6.01
CA LYS A 679 0.97 24.37 5.93
C LYS A 679 0.95 22.86 5.94
N SER A 680 0.09 22.25 6.76
CA SER A 680 -0.16 20.80 6.71
C SER A 680 -0.72 20.37 5.36
N LYS A 681 -1.62 21.16 4.79
CA LYS A 681 -2.19 20.90 3.46
C LYS A 681 -1.13 20.93 2.35
N GLU A 682 -0.25 21.93 2.37
CA GLU A 682 0.83 22.10 1.39
C GLU A 682 1.79 20.92 1.38
N ILE A 683 2.24 20.45 2.53
CA ILE A 683 3.13 19.27 2.59
C ILE A 683 2.41 17.98 2.17
N LEU A 684 1.14 17.81 2.51
CA LEU A 684 0.34 16.68 2.07
C LEU A 684 0.09 16.71 0.55
N ILE A 685 -0.07 17.88 -0.06
CA ILE A 685 -0.15 18.04 -1.52
C ILE A 685 1.16 17.56 -2.17
N LYS A 686 2.33 17.96 -1.67
CA LYS A 686 3.62 17.48 -2.18
C LYS A 686 3.75 15.95 -2.08
N LEU A 687 3.32 15.35 -0.95
CA LEU A 687 3.30 13.90 -0.80
C LEU A 687 2.34 13.22 -1.78
N ASN A 688 1.15 13.79 -2.01
CA ASN A 688 0.20 13.27 -3.00
C ASN A 688 0.77 13.31 -4.42
N GLN A 689 1.37 14.44 -4.80
CA GLN A 689 2.06 14.62 -6.08
C GLN A 689 3.21 13.60 -6.25
N LEU A 690 4.03 13.41 -5.20
CA LEU A 690 5.11 12.44 -5.21
C LEU A 690 4.57 11.01 -5.35
N TYR A 691 3.50 10.65 -4.65
CA TYR A 691 2.83 9.36 -4.80
C TYR A 691 2.34 9.16 -6.23
N ALA A 692 1.55 10.09 -6.75
CA ALA A 692 0.96 10.00 -8.09
C ALA A 692 2.04 9.85 -9.17
N LEU A 693 2.98 10.78 -9.22
CA LEU A 693 4.02 10.79 -10.24
C LEU A 693 4.98 9.59 -10.14
N SER A 694 5.26 9.11 -8.93
CA SER A 694 6.05 7.88 -8.73
C SER A 694 5.33 6.64 -9.27
N GLN A 695 4.00 6.55 -9.12
CA GLN A 695 3.23 5.45 -9.71
C GLN A 695 3.14 5.58 -11.24
N LEU A 696 2.98 6.80 -11.80
CA LEU A 696 3.04 7.03 -13.25
C LEU A 696 4.41 6.64 -13.81
N GLU A 697 5.50 7.00 -13.14
CA GLU A 697 6.86 6.60 -13.55
C GLU A 697 7.06 5.09 -13.49
N LYS A 698 6.57 4.42 -12.44
CA LYS A 698 6.60 2.96 -12.29
C LYS A 698 5.88 2.26 -13.44
N ASN A 699 4.73 2.77 -13.84
CA ASN A 699 3.88 2.21 -14.89
C ASN A 699 4.14 2.81 -16.28
N LYS A 700 5.24 3.56 -16.48
CA LYS A 700 5.53 4.30 -17.72
C LYS A 700 5.53 3.44 -18.98
N ALA A 701 5.95 2.17 -18.89
CA ALA A 701 5.95 1.26 -20.03
C ALA A 701 4.55 1.10 -20.61
N TRP A 702 3.56 0.86 -19.73
CA TRP A 702 2.16 0.75 -20.14
C TRP A 702 1.65 2.05 -20.80
N TYR A 703 1.93 3.22 -20.18
CA TYR A 703 1.47 4.52 -20.74
C TYR A 703 2.12 4.84 -22.10
N LEU A 704 3.37 4.41 -22.31
CA LEU A 704 4.06 4.55 -23.59
C LEU A 704 3.49 3.61 -24.65
N GLU A 705 3.20 2.35 -24.30
CA GLU A 705 2.61 1.34 -25.19
C GLU A 705 1.18 1.71 -25.60
N ASP A 706 0.39 2.26 -24.67
CA ASP A 706 -0.96 2.75 -24.95
C ASP A 706 -0.97 4.03 -25.81
N GLY A 707 0.13 4.80 -25.79
CA GLY A 707 0.25 6.10 -26.46
C GLY A 707 -0.39 7.26 -25.68
N TYR A 708 -0.75 7.06 -24.40
CA TYR A 708 -1.25 8.12 -23.50
C TYR A 708 -0.17 9.13 -23.13
N MET A 709 1.10 8.70 -23.09
CA MET A 709 2.25 9.56 -22.85
C MET A 709 3.35 9.25 -23.86
N GLU A 710 4.02 10.30 -24.32
CA GLU A 710 5.27 10.17 -25.08
C GLU A 710 6.50 10.15 -24.17
N ALA A 711 7.65 9.75 -24.72
CA ALA A 711 8.90 9.63 -23.98
C ALA A 711 9.35 10.95 -23.31
N VAL A 712 9.06 12.09 -23.93
CA VAL A 712 9.38 13.41 -23.38
C VAL A 712 8.63 13.64 -22.07
N LYS A 713 7.33 13.31 -22.02
CA LYS A 713 6.50 13.45 -20.81
C LYS A 713 6.93 12.51 -19.68
N THR A 714 7.28 11.26 -20.01
CA THR A 714 7.74 10.31 -18.97
C THR A 714 9.12 10.70 -18.40
N LYS A 715 9.99 11.33 -19.19
CA LYS A 715 11.26 11.90 -18.70
C LYS A 715 11.02 13.11 -17.79
N ALA A 716 10.09 13.99 -18.18
CA ALA A 716 9.69 15.14 -17.39
C ALA A 716 9.10 14.71 -16.03
N ILE A 717 8.22 13.69 -16.01
CA ILE A 717 7.70 13.11 -14.77
C ILE A 717 8.84 12.65 -13.84
N ARG A 718 9.85 11.96 -14.39
CA ARG A 718 11.03 11.53 -13.61
C ARG A 718 11.78 12.72 -12.99
N LYS A 719 11.94 13.80 -13.73
CA LYS A 719 12.60 15.03 -13.25
C LYS A 719 11.80 15.63 -12.10
N ILE A 720 10.48 15.77 -12.25
CA ILE A 720 9.60 16.28 -11.19
C ILE A 720 9.62 15.37 -9.95
N VAL A 721 9.62 14.04 -10.10
CA VAL A 721 9.78 13.14 -8.97
C VAL A 721 11.10 13.38 -8.22
N ASN A 722 12.21 13.59 -8.94
CA ASN A 722 13.49 13.93 -8.32
C ASN A 722 13.42 15.28 -7.57
N GLN A 723 12.73 16.27 -8.16
CA GLN A 723 12.56 17.58 -7.54
C GLN A 723 11.68 17.49 -6.27
N LEU A 724 10.54 16.81 -6.34
CA LEU A 724 9.68 16.59 -5.17
C LEU A 724 10.42 15.86 -4.03
N CYS A 725 11.25 14.87 -4.35
CA CYS A 725 12.10 14.23 -3.33
C CYS A 725 13.04 15.24 -2.66
N TRP A 726 13.63 16.13 -3.43
CA TRP A 726 14.50 17.19 -2.89
C TRP A 726 13.72 18.18 -2.02
N ASP A 727 12.54 18.61 -2.47
CA ASP A 727 11.70 19.58 -1.77
C ASP A 727 11.07 19.03 -0.49
N ILE A 728 10.86 17.70 -0.42
CA ILE A 728 10.34 17.01 0.78
C ILE A 728 11.48 16.62 1.74
N ARG A 729 12.73 16.56 1.27
CA ARG A 729 13.89 16.13 2.07
C ARG A 729 14.00 16.88 3.42
N PRO A 730 13.85 18.22 3.50
CA PRO A 730 13.94 18.95 4.77
C PRO A 730 12.89 18.52 5.79
N ASP A 731 11.72 18.10 5.31
CA ASP A 731 10.54 17.74 6.10
C ASP A 731 10.48 16.24 6.45
N ALA A 732 11.37 15.42 5.88
CA ALA A 732 11.27 13.96 5.92
C ALA A 732 11.24 13.40 7.36
N VAL A 733 12.08 13.93 8.26
CA VAL A 733 12.12 13.53 9.67
C VAL A 733 10.84 13.95 10.39
N SER A 734 10.34 15.17 10.16
CA SER A 734 9.09 15.64 10.74
C SER A 734 7.89 14.83 10.28
N LEU A 735 7.87 14.39 9.01
CA LEU A 735 6.82 13.54 8.45
C LEU A 735 6.79 12.15 9.09
N VAL A 736 7.94 11.52 9.34
CA VAL A 736 7.93 10.23 10.05
C VAL A 736 7.66 10.40 11.54
N ASN A 737 8.05 11.51 12.15
CA ASN A 737 7.72 11.83 13.54
C ASN A 737 6.21 12.05 13.72
N ALA A 738 5.49 12.51 12.70
CA ALA A 738 4.04 12.66 12.71
C ALA A 738 3.27 11.32 12.82
N PHE A 739 3.91 10.16 12.59
CA PHE A 739 3.32 8.87 12.91
C PHE A 739 3.19 8.65 14.43
N ASP A 740 3.91 9.45 15.21
CA ASP A 740 3.84 9.49 16.67
C ASP A 740 4.03 8.10 17.31
N ILE A 741 5.06 7.39 16.83
CA ILE A 741 5.42 6.05 17.34
C ILE A 741 6.19 6.23 18.65
N PRO A 742 5.75 5.63 19.79
CA PRO A 742 6.51 5.71 21.02
C PRO A 742 7.93 5.17 20.85
N GLU A 743 8.94 5.87 21.41
CA GLU A 743 10.34 5.47 21.29
C GLU A 743 10.60 4.08 21.87
N SER A 744 9.91 3.72 22.98
CA SER A 744 9.96 2.38 23.57
C SER A 744 9.44 1.29 22.62
N CYS A 745 8.48 1.64 21.74
CA CYS A 745 7.94 0.72 20.73
C CYS A 745 8.82 0.70 19.48
N LEU A 746 9.41 1.84 19.08
CA LEU A 746 10.34 1.89 17.96
C LEU A 746 11.56 1.02 18.23
N ALA A 747 12.10 1.09 19.47
CA ALA A 747 13.14 0.23 20.04
C ALA A 747 14.31 -0.07 19.08
N ALA A 748 14.77 0.94 18.32
CA ALA A 748 15.84 0.84 17.34
C ALA A 748 16.94 1.85 17.64
N PRO A 749 18.09 1.43 18.19
CA PRO A 749 19.19 2.33 18.62
C PRO A 749 19.67 3.29 17.53
N ILE A 750 19.55 2.93 16.26
CA ILE A 750 19.99 3.80 15.14
C ILE A 750 18.99 4.93 14.82
N ALA A 751 17.81 4.91 15.40
CA ALA A 751 16.77 5.90 15.13
C ALA A 751 16.66 7.00 16.21
N VAL A 752 17.52 6.93 17.26
CA VAL A 752 17.51 7.86 18.41
C VAL A 752 18.40 9.05 18.12
#